data_78e688566e54884056b282cfe778348a
#
_entry.id   78e688566e54884056b282cfe778348a
#
_cell.length_a   1.000
_cell.length_b   1.000
_cell.length_c   1.000
_cell.angle_alpha   90.00
_cell.angle_beta   90.00
_cell.angle_gamma   90.00
#
_symmetry.space_group_name_H-M   'P 1'
#
loop_
_entity.id
_entity.type
_entity.pdbx_description
1 polymer ?
#
loop_
_entity_poly.entity_id
_entity_poly.type
_entity_poly.pdbx_seq_one_letter_code
_entity_poly.pdbx_strand_id
1 'polypeptide(L)'
;MTPCFHCGEPVPANSGYSLEIKGIVRPMCCPGCQAVAETIMECGLASYYDHRTAPGTKGDLVPEELAALTHYDLAEVQQDFVTDNGTLREIQLTVEGLTCAACAWLIERHLMTLGGLRYINVNTTTHRARIKWDPGQLSLSDILKGFAQIGYRAYPFQTHSQEALYAKEVRSYMFRLALAGLGSMQVMMCAVALYMDLFISVEDEFMVYFKWISLLLSTPIMIYSAQPFYVGAWRSLKQGHLSMDVSVSLALIGAFIASMWATVFNTGEVYYDSITMFVFFLLLGRFLELRARRKASESSSNLARLVPIMATRIDDEGEHEVAAKTLQVGDRVRVLAGATLPADGIIVEGQASINESMLTGEQLPLLKQRGDQVYAGTINTDAPLQIRVSHRIEESRIAQIMRLQDHALDDKPAIAQMADQLSRHFILVLLIIAAAVWTFWHFHQPDQAFWITLAVLVATCPCALSLATPTALTSATANLTRNGILLRRGHVLDVLTKANRIVMDKTGTLTTGEISLTQTQALADLDVAHCLAIARAMEAQSEHPIARAFRLPTDNITVLPSAREITPVIGHGITALVNGVRYRIGSARWLGLDPAQERGRGLAIYLADEQKVLARFNLEDTLRPDARALIAAFKAAGLQTTVLTGDSSLQADEIARELGVDELVKGVSPDGKLAYLKAREAQGDISIMVGDGINDAPVLAGAHASFAMAGGTDLAKNSADAILLADDLSRLLEARVLAMRTRKIIIENFAWSIGYNLLVLPLAACGWLPPYLAAAGMSLSSLIVVTNSMRLNR
;
A
#
# COMPACT_ATOMS: atom_id res chain seq x y z
N MET A 1 17.31 -9.69 -55.97
CA MET A 1 16.62 -10.14 -54.81
C MET A 1 15.64 -9.07 -54.36
N THR A 2 14.39 -9.37 -54.23
CA THR A 2 13.39 -8.43 -53.77
C THR A 2 13.62 -8.09 -52.28
N PRO A 3 13.67 -6.81 -51.90
CA PRO A 3 13.83 -6.42 -50.47
C PRO A 3 12.54 -6.76 -49.69
N CYS A 4 12.68 -7.18 -48.45
CA CYS A 4 11.58 -7.37 -47.52
C CYS A 4 10.85 -6.06 -47.30
N PHE A 5 9.54 -6.07 -47.44
CA PHE A 5 8.74 -4.87 -47.32
C PHE A 5 8.80 -4.28 -45.90
N HIS A 6 9.02 -5.09 -44.86
CA HIS A 6 9.09 -4.60 -43.47
C HIS A 6 10.49 -4.04 -43.13
N CYS A 7 11.55 -4.87 -43.22
CA CYS A 7 12.88 -4.51 -42.73
C CYS A 7 13.93 -4.15 -43.79
N GLY A 8 13.61 -4.32 -45.08
CA GLY A 8 14.52 -4.01 -46.17
C GLY A 8 15.59 -5.08 -46.48
N GLU A 9 15.75 -6.14 -45.69
CA GLU A 9 16.68 -7.25 -45.93
C GLU A 9 16.28 -8.06 -47.18
N PRO A 10 17.23 -8.70 -47.87
CA PRO A 10 16.93 -9.51 -49.04
C PRO A 10 16.04 -10.72 -48.70
N VAL A 11 14.96 -10.91 -49.43
CA VAL A 11 14.03 -12.02 -49.29
C VAL A 11 14.67 -13.27 -49.92
N PRO A 12 14.79 -14.40 -49.14
CA PRO A 12 15.31 -15.66 -49.69
C PRO A 12 14.46 -16.18 -50.86
N ALA A 13 15.05 -16.81 -51.87
CA ALA A 13 14.37 -17.21 -53.11
C ALA A 13 13.20 -18.22 -52.89
N ASN A 14 13.15 -18.91 -51.75
CA ASN A 14 12.12 -19.85 -51.37
C ASN A 14 11.31 -19.43 -50.12
N SER A 15 11.32 -18.15 -49.74
CA SER A 15 10.51 -17.69 -48.63
C SER A 15 9.04 -17.57 -49.06
N GLY A 16 8.16 -18.39 -48.52
CA GLY A 16 6.73 -18.30 -48.74
C GLY A 16 6.05 -17.20 -47.91
N TYR A 17 6.83 -16.32 -47.27
CA TYR A 17 6.30 -15.30 -46.35
C TYR A 17 5.90 -14.03 -47.10
N SER A 18 4.62 -13.71 -47.05
CA SER A 18 4.07 -12.52 -47.67
C SER A 18 2.79 -12.07 -46.93
N LEU A 19 2.49 -10.78 -47.00
CA LEU A 19 1.29 -10.20 -46.38
C LEU A 19 0.66 -9.22 -47.36
N GLU A 20 -0.67 -9.25 -47.48
CA GLU A 20 -1.41 -8.26 -48.23
C GLU A 20 -1.55 -6.96 -47.44
N ILE A 21 -0.90 -5.89 -47.93
CA ILE A 21 -0.95 -4.58 -47.35
C ILE A 21 -1.55 -3.63 -48.37
N LYS A 22 -2.73 -3.09 -48.07
CA LYS A 22 -3.49 -2.17 -48.92
C LYS A 22 -3.78 -2.73 -50.34
N GLY A 23 -4.21 -3.99 -50.38
CA GLY A 23 -4.54 -4.66 -51.65
C GLY A 23 -3.36 -5.15 -52.48
N ILE A 24 -2.10 -5.00 -51.97
CA ILE A 24 -0.88 -5.45 -52.65
C ILE A 24 -0.17 -6.47 -51.80
N VAL A 25 0.12 -7.65 -52.34
CA VAL A 25 0.90 -8.71 -51.67
C VAL A 25 2.37 -8.26 -51.60
N ARG A 26 2.88 -8.08 -50.38
CA ARG A 26 4.24 -7.65 -50.11
C ARG A 26 5.09 -8.83 -49.58
N PRO A 27 6.28 -9.07 -50.15
CA PRO A 27 7.16 -10.14 -49.70
C PRO A 27 7.84 -9.80 -48.39
N MET A 28 8.00 -10.82 -47.52
CA MET A 28 8.70 -10.72 -46.23
C MET A 28 9.88 -11.69 -46.18
N CYS A 29 10.96 -11.33 -45.46
CA CYS A 29 12.17 -12.17 -45.43
C CYS A 29 12.07 -13.34 -44.45
N CYS A 30 11.22 -13.27 -43.45
CA CYS A 30 11.08 -14.27 -42.40
C CYS A 30 9.69 -14.19 -41.73
N PRO A 31 9.30 -15.26 -40.96
CA PRO A 31 8.04 -15.26 -40.24
C PRO A 31 7.91 -14.11 -39.22
N GLY A 32 8.99 -13.66 -38.60
CA GLY A 32 8.98 -12.55 -37.65
C GLY A 32 8.57 -11.24 -38.34
N CYS A 33 9.12 -10.95 -39.54
CA CYS A 33 8.70 -9.74 -40.29
C CYS A 33 7.26 -9.83 -40.78
N GLN A 34 6.74 -11.03 -41.11
CA GLN A 34 5.35 -11.23 -41.44
C GLN A 34 4.45 -10.97 -40.22
N ALA A 35 4.75 -11.55 -39.06
CA ALA A 35 3.97 -11.40 -37.82
C ALA A 35 3.91 -9.94 -37.34
N VAL A 36 5.05 -9.22 -37.39
CA VAL A 36 5.08 -7.79 -37.05
C VAL A 36 4.23 -6.96 -38.01
N ALA A 37 4.29 -7.27 -39.30
CA ALA A 37 3.47 -6.58 -40.30
C ALA A 37 1.98 -6.88 -40.13
N GLU A 38 1.60 -8.13 -39.81
CA GLU A 38 0.23 -8.53 -39.46
C GLU A 38 -0.28 -7.76 -38.26
N THR A 39 0.50 -7.71 -37.17
CA THR A 39 0.14 -6.94 -35.97
C THR A 39 -0.07 -5.46 -36.25
N ILE A 40 0.79 -4.85 -37.08
CA ILE A 40 0.64 -3.43 -37.50
C ILE A 40 -0.67 -3.23 -38.27
N MET A 41 -1.05 -4.17 -39.11
CA MET A 41 -2.29 -4.10 -39.89
C MET A 41 -3.52 -4.32 -39.02
N GLU A 42 -3.52 -5.31 -38.13
CA GLU A 42 -4.61 -5.61 -37.19
C GLU A 42 -4.86 -4.49 -36.18
N CYS A 43 -3.82 -3.81 -35.76
CA CYS A 43 -3.93 -2.62 -34.88
C CYS A 43 -4.41 -1.36 -35.61
N GLY A 44 -4.76 -1.42 -36.88
CA GLY A 44 -5.22 -0.27 -37.68
C GLY A 44 -4.13 0.74 -38.00
N LEU A 45 -2.84 0.38 -37.84
CA LEU A 45 -1.66 1.26 -37.99
C LEU A 45 -1.05 1.16 -39.39
N ALA A 46 -1.83 0.81 -40.42
CA ALA A 46 -1.37 0.71 -41.81
C ALA A 46 -0.64 1.97 -42.32
N SER A 47 -0.95 3.14 -41.74
CA SER A 47 -0.26 4.43 -42.04
C SER A 47 1.23 4.42 -41.63
N TYR A 48 1.67 3.49 -40.77
CA TYR A 48 3.09 3.32 -40.47
C TYR A 48 3.94 3.12 -41.73
N TYR A 49 3.43 2.32 -42.67
CA TYR A 49 4.14 2.03 -43.91
C TYR A 49 4.17 3.20 -44.93
N ASP A 50 3.32 4.21 -44.75
CA ASP A 50 3.31 5.42 -45.59
C ASP A 50 4.27 6.50 -45.09
N HIS A 51 4.43 6.57 -43.75
CA HIS A 51 5.19 7.66 -43.12
C HIS A 51 6.56 7.24 -42.57
N ARG A 52 6.95 5.96 -42.73
CA ARG A 52 8.29 5.54 -42.32
C ARG A 52 9.37 6.14 -43.23
N THR A 53 10.39 6.69 -42.66
CA THR A 53 11.55 7.29 -43.37
C THR A 53 12.67 6.29 -43.60
N ALA A 54 12.63 5.11 -42.94
CA ALA A 54 13.55 4.00 -43.09
C ALA A 54 12.81 2.65 -42.98
N PRO A 55 13.35 1.55 -43.52
CA PRO A 55 12.85 0.21 -43.27
C PRO A 55 12.79 -0.07 -41.77
N GLY A 56 11.83 -0.85 -41.33
CA GLY A 56 11.75 -1.31 -39.93
C GLY A 56 12.97 -2.18 -39.56
N THR A 57 13.24 -2.32 -38.29
CA THR A 57 14.22 -3.34 -37.83
C THR A 57 13.70 -4.72 -38.19
N LYS A 58 14.61 -5.63 -38.54
CA LYS A 58 14.29 -7.05 -38.78
C LYS A 58 13.44 -7.51 -37.60
N GLY A 59 12.23 -8.02 -37.87
CA GLY A 59 11.39 -8.54 -36.84
C GLY A 59 12.12 -9.70 -36.18
N ASP A 60 12.75 -9.46 -35.05
CA ASP A 60 13.10 -10.55 -34.17
C ASP A 60 11.79 -11.28 -33.87
N LEU A 61 11.76 -12.57 -34.11
CA LEU A 61 10.72 -13.48 -33.64
C LEU A 61 10.24 -12.98 -32.29
N VAL A 62 8.92 -12.81 -32.13
CA VAL A 62 8.23 -12.36 -30.90
C VAL A 62 9.17 -12.46 -29.73
N PRO A 63 9.61 -11.36 -29.10
CA PRO A 63 10.67 -11.45 -28.12
C PRO A 63 10.39 -12.65 -27.22
N GLU A 64 11.37 -13.52 -26.95
CA GLU A 64 11.18 -14.71 -26.09
C GLU A 64 10.43 -14.33 -24.81
N GLU A 65 10.59 -13.10 -24.36
CA GLU A 65 9.87 -12.45 -23.30
C GLU A 65 8.34 -12.39 -23.50
N LEU A 66 7.84 -12.16 -24.72
CA LEU A 66 6.39 -12.12 -25.00
C LEU A 66 5.79 -13.53 -25.17
N ALA A 67 6.55 -14.48 -25.67
CA ALA A 67 6.15 -15.89 -25.69
C ALA A 67 6.12 -16.47 -24.27
N ALA A 68 7.04 -16.04 -23.39
CA ALA A 68 7.05 -16.44 -21.98
C ALA A 68 5.83 -15.90 -21.20
N LEU A 69 5.18 -14.82 -21.64
CA LEU A 69 4.00 -14.27 -20.96
C LEU A 69 2.80 -15.23 -20.97
N THR A 70 2.67 -16.09 -21.95
CA THR A 70 1.60 -17.11 -21.98
C THR A 70 1.72 -18.17 -20.89
N HIS A 71 2.90 -18.35 -20.32
CA HIS A 71 3.11 -19.24 -19.18
C HIS A 71 2.40 -18.75 -17.92
N TYR A 72 2.15 -17.44 -17.81
CA TYR A 72 1.39 -16.85 -16.71
C TYR A 72 -0.12 -17.15 -16.77
N ASP A 73 -0.62 -17.73 -17.88
CA ASP A 73 -2.02 -18.16 -17.99
C ASP A 73 -2.25 -19.56 -17.42
N LEU A 74 -1.19 -20.32 -17.13
CA LEU A 74 -1.28 -21.64 -16.52
C LEU A 74 -1.82 -21.51 -15.08
N ALA A 75 -2.86 -22.29 -14.76
CA ALA A 75 -3.51 -22.26 -13.45
C ALA A 75 -2.54 -22.55 -12.30
N GLU A 76 -1.60 -23.45 -12.50
CA GLU A 76 -0.55 -23.81 -11.53
C GLU A 76 0.36 -22.61 -11.22
N VAL A 77 0.69 -21.80 -12.23
CA VAL A 77 1.53 -20.60 -12.09
C VAL A 77 0.74 -19.47 -11.44
N GLN A 78 -0.56 -19.35 -11.74
CA GLN A 78 -1.42 -18.30 -11.19
C GLN A 78 -1.70 -18.47 -9.69
N GLN A 79 -1.68 -19.70 -9.17
CA GLN A 79 -1.94 -19.99 -7.75
C GLN A 79 -1.02 -19.21 -6.79
N ASP A 80 0.19 -18.86 -7.22
CA ASP A 80 1.17 -18.19 -6.38
C ASP A 80 0.94 -16.68 -6.23
N PHE A 81 0.19 -16.03 -7.16
CA PHE A 81 0.10 -14.57 -7.19
C PHE A 81 -1.26 -13.99 -7.62
N VAL A 82 -2.21 -14.83 -7.99
CA VAL A 82 -3.57 -14.41 -8.33
C VAL A 82 -4.51 -14.79 -7.20
N THR A 83 -5.28 -13.82 -6.72
CA THR A 83 -6.34 -14.05 -5.73
C THR A 83 -7.67 -14.21 -6.46
N ASP A 84 -8.39 -15.31 -6.19
CA ASP A 84 -9.72 -15.56 -6.73
C ASP A 84 -10.77 -14.97 -5.79
N ASN A 85 -11.54 -14.00 -6.29
CA ASN A 85 -12.62 -13.31 -5.57
C ASN A 85 -13.99 -13.68 -6.18
N GLY A 86 -14.21 -14.94 -6.51
CA GLY A 86 -15.45 -15.47 -7.07
C GLY A 86 -15.54 -15.23 -8.58
N THR A 87 -16.24 -14.19 -9.04
CA THR A 87 -16.39 -13.91 -10.49
C THR A 87 -15.22 -13.11 -11.08
N LEU A 88 -14.39 -12.50 -10.23
CA LEU A 88 -13.25 -11.68 -10.64
C LEU A 88 -11.96 -12.23 -10.06
N ARG A 89 -10.89 -12.17 -10.84
CA ARG A 89 -9.52 -12.42 -10.38
C ARG A 89 -8.80 -11.12 -10.09
N GLU A 90 -7.92 -11.15 -9.11
CA GLU A 90 -7.13 -10.01 -8.69
C GLU A 90 -5.65 -10.37 -8.68
N ILE A 91 -4.82 -9.45 -9.22
CA ILE A 91 -3.35 -9.56 -9.21
C ILE A 91 -2.70 -8.24 -8.84
N GLN A 92 -1.54 -8.34 -8.22
CA GLN A 92 -0.63 -7.24 -8.02
C GLN A 92 0.62 -7.43 -8.89
N LEU A 93 0.91 -6.43 -9.72
CA LEU A 93 2.05 -6.43 -10.63
C LEU A 93 3.07 -5.37 -10.20
N THR A 94 4.35 -5.69 -10.33
CA THR A 94 5.43 -4.68 -10.30
C THR A 94 5.60 -4.11 -11.71
N VAL A 95 5.62 -2.78 -11.84
CA VAL A 95 5.74 -2.09 -13.12
C VAL A 95 7.07 -1.35 -13.21
N GLU A 96 7.88 -1.70 -14.21
CA GLU A 96 9.16 -1.04 -14.48
C GLU A 96 8.96 0.29 -15.24
N GLY A 97 9.81 1.28 -14.91
CA GLY A 97 9.87 2.54 -15.64
C GLY A 97 8.79 3.56 -15.27
N LEU A 98 8.11 3.38 -14.13
CA LEU A 98 7.20 4.38 -13.55
C LEU A 98 8.01 5.54 -12.97
N THR A 99 7.90 6.73 -13.55
CA THR A 99 8.65 7.91 -13.10
C THR A 99 7.77 9.01 -12.51
N CYS A 100 6.50 9.08 -12.88
CA CYS A 100 5.61 10.15 -12.44
C CYS A 100 4.12 9.75 -12.51
N ALA A 101 3.26 10.57 -11.92
CA ALA A 101 1.81 10.36 -11.92
C ALA A 101 1.20 10.28 -13.34
N ALA A 102 1.79 10.99 -14.32
CA ALA A 102 1.34 10.91 -15.71
C ALA A 102 1.54 9.50 -16.31
N CYS A 103 2.62 8.80 -15.91
CA CYS A 103 2.86 7.41 -16.31
C CYS A 103 1.78 6.47 -15.78
N ALA A 104 1.43 6.62 -14.48
CA ALA A 104 0.39 5.81 -13.86
C ALA A 104 -0.97 6.02 -14.53
N TRP A 105 -1.38 7.27 -14.70
CA TRP A 105 -2.64 7.60 -15.36
C TRP A 105 -2.72 7.05 -16.79
N LEU A 106 -1.61 7.08 -17.51
CA LEU A 106 -1.54 6.54 -18.85
C LEU A 106 -1.80 5.03 -18.88
N ILE A 107 -1.09 4.29 -18.03
CA ILE A 107 -1.26 2.84 -17.90
C ILE A 107 -2.70 2.51 -17.53
N GLU A 108 -3.25 3.20 -16.52
CA GLU A 108 -4.64 3.02 -16.09
C GLU A 108 -5.62 3.23 -17.26
N ARG A 109 -5.45 4.33 -18.01
CA ARG A 109 -6.35 4.66 -19.11
C ARG A 109 -6.24 3.69 -20.29
N HIS A 110 -5.01 3.30 -20.66
CA HIS A 110 -4.79 2.38 -21.76
C HIS A 110 -5.35 1.00 -21.43
N LEU A 111 -5.03 0.46 -20.26
CA LEU A 111 -5.49 -0.88 -19.88
C LEU A 111 -7.00 -0.94 -19.64
N MET A 112 -7.63 0.14 -19.18
CA MET A 112 -9.10 0.21 -19.06
C MET A 112 -9.83 0.11 -20.41
N THR A 113 -9.14 0.21 -21.54
CA THR A 113 -9.73 -0.06 -22.88
C THR A 113 -9.83 -1.55 -23.18
N LEU A 114 -9.14 -2.41 -22.41
CA LEU A 114 -9.22 -3.87 -22.57
C LEU A 114 -10.57 -4.38 -22.07
N GLY A 115 -11.30 -5.07 -22.94
CA GLY A 115 -12.56 -5.72 -22.57
C GLY A 115 -12.31 -6.78 -21.50
N GLY A 116 -13.10 -6.75 -20.40
CA GLY A 116 -12.94 -7.69 -19.28
C GLY A 116 -12.13 -7.14 -18.10
N LEU A 117 -11.41 -6.03 -18.24
CA LEU A 117 -10.78 -5.35 -17.13
C LEU A 117 -11.85 -4.56 -16.34
N ARG A 118 -11.88 -4.74 -15.01
CA ARG A 118 -12.87 -4.09 -14.13
C ARG A 118 -12.27 -3.02 -13.25
N TYR A 119 -11.01 -3.19 -12.89
CA TYR A 119 -10.31 -2.23 -12.02
C TYR A 119 -8.82 -2.26 -12.31
N ILE A 120 -8.20 -1.09 -12.35
CA ILE A 120 -6.76 -0.92 -12.33
C ILE A 120 -6.42 0.32 -11.51
N ASN A 121 -5.39 0.20 -10.68
CA ASN A 121 -4.78 1.32 -9.97
C ASN A 121 -3.26 1.14 -9.99
N VAL A 122 -2.56 2.19 -10.39
CA VAL A 122 -1.09 2.20 -10.50
C VAL A 122 -0.50 3.17 -9.49
N ASN A 123 0.28 2.64 -8.55
CA ASN A 123 0.96 3.43 -7.54
C ASN A 123 2.39 3.75 -7.99
N THR A 124 2.66 5.02 -8.20
CA THR A 124 3.98 5.52 -8.65
C THR A 124 5.05 5.47 -7.57
N THR A 125 4.67 5.38 -6.31
CA THR A 125 5.62 5.35 -5.18
C THR A 125 6.13 3.94 -4.94
N THR A 126 5.23 2.95 -4.99
CA THR A 126 5.56 1.53 -4.80
C THR A 126 5.91 0.83 -6.11
N HIS A 127 5.72 1.47 -7.26
CA HIS A 127 5.86 0.91 -8.60
C HIS A 127 4.99 -0.34 -8.82
N ARG A 128 3.80 -0.37 -8.21
CA ARG A 128 2.87 -1.48 -8.28
C ARG A 128 1.61 -1.10 -9.03
N ALA A 129 1.05 -2.08 -9.76
CA ALA A 129 -0.26 -2.00 -10.37
C ALA A 129 -1.15 -3.09 -9.79
N ARG A 130 -2.30 -2.72 -9.27
CA ARG A 130 -3.34 -3.61 -8.80
C ARG A 130 -4.42 -3.73 -9.87
N ILE A 131 -4.76 -4.94 -10.23
CA ILE A 131 -5.65 -5.21 -11.35
C ILE A 131 -6.71 -6.22 -10.93
N LYS A 132 -7.99 -5.94 -11.31
CA LYS A 132 -9.10 -6.89 -11.21
C LYS A 132 -9.71 -7.07 -12.58
N TRP A 133 -9.85 -8.33 -13.00
CA TRP A 133 -10.38 -8.67 -14.32
C TRP A 133 -11.31 -9.88 -14.27
N ASP A 134 -12.10 -10.02 -15.31
CA ASP A 134 -12.95 -11.17 -15.55
C ASP A 134 -12.14 -12.24 -16.34
N PRO A 135 -11.81 -13.38 -15.73
CA PRO A 135 -11.01 -14.43 -16.39
C PRO A 135 -11.70 -15.08 -17.59
N GLY A 136 -13.03 -14.93 -17.72
CA GLY A 136 -13.78 -15.41 -18.87
C GLY A 136 -13.65 -14.52 -20.11
N GLN A 137 -13.19 -13.27 -19.95
CA GLN A 137 -13.10 -12.27 -21.03
C GLN A 137 -11.66 -11.84 -21.34
N LEU A 138 -10.74 -11.91 -20.38
CA LEU A 138 -9.38 -11.40 -20.50
C LEU A 138 -8.38 -12.33 -19.81
N SER A 139 -7.28 -12.67 -20.49
CA SER A 139 -6.19 -13.46 -19.90
C SER A 139 -5.17 -12.57 -19.19
N LEU A 140 -4.39 -13.15 -18.26
CA LEU A 140 -3.30 -12.42 -17.61
C LEU A 140 -2.21 -12.03 -18.61
N SER A 141 -1.90 -12.90 -19.56
CA SER A 141 -0.94 -12.62 -20.63
C SER A 141 -1.34 -11.42 -21.47
N ASP A 142 -2.65 -11.22 -21.73
CA ASP A 142 -3.12 -10.07 -22.50
C ASP A 142 -3.02 -8.76 -21.72
N ILE A 143 -3.22 -8.80 -20.41
CA ILE A 143 -2.96 -7.67 -19.52
C ILE A 143 -1.48 -7.28 -19.58
N LEU A 144 -0.57 -8.27 -19.46
CA LEU A 144 0.88 -8.02 -19.49
C LEU A 144 1.34 -7.49 -20.88
N LYS A 145 0.74 -8.01 -21.97
CA LYS A 145 0.96 -7.46 -23.32
C LYS A 145 0.47 -6.01 -23.43
N GLY A 146 -0.65 -5.67 -22.79
CA GLY A 146 -1.16 -4.30 -22.74
C GLY A 146 -0.14 -3.32 -22.12
N PHE A 147 0.55 -3.70 -21.05
CA PHE A 147 1.68 -2.90 -20.52
C PHE A 147 2.82 -2.75 -21.54
N ALA A 148 3.18 -3.84 -22.22
CA ALA A 148 4.26 -3.83 -23.20
C ALA A 148 3.95 -2.94 -24.40
N GLN A 149 2.69 -2.86 -24.86
CA GLN A 149 2.25 -2.01 -25.98
C GLN A 149 2.52 -0.51 -25.72
N ILE A 150 2.43 -0.08 -24.47
CA ILE A 150 2.69 1.31 -24.07
C ILE A 150 4.13 1.51 -23.56
N GLY A 151 4.99 0.50 -23.73
CA GLY A 151 6.41 0.56 -23.42
C GLY A 151 6.76 0.39 -21.94
N TYR A 152 5.87 -0.20 -21.13
CA TYR A 152 6.14 -0.60 -19.76
C TYR A 152 6.25 -2.11 -19.66
N ARG A 153 7.05 -2.59 -18.70
CA ARG A 153 7.13 -4.01 -18.35
C ARG A 153 6.47 -4.23 -17.01
N ALA A 154 5.62 -5.25 -16.93
CA ALA A 154 4.94 -5.61 -15.69
C ALA A 154 5.17 -7.10 -15.39
N TYR A 155 5.41 -7.42 -14.13
CA TYR A 155 5.63 -8.77 -13.64
C TYR A 155 4.78 -9.03 -12.39
N PRO A 156 4.36 -10.27 -12.13
CA PRO A 156 3.77 -10.63 -10.85
C PRO A 156 4.66 -10.18 -9.70
N PHE A 157 4.03 -9.59 -8.69
CA PHE A 157 4.76 -9.05 -7.55
C PHE A 157 5.44 -10.18 -6.77
N GLN A 158 6.76 -10.08 -6.63
CA GLN A 158 7.57 -10.93 -5.77
C GLN A 158 8.58 -10.05 -5.04
N THR A 159 8.64 -10.16 -3.72
CA THR A 159 9.48 -9.29 -2.87
C THR A 159 10.95 -9.31 -3.28
N HIS A 160 11.50 -10.47 -3.65
CA HIS A 160 12.89 -10.60 -4.10
C HIS A 160 13.17 -9.95 -5.46
N SER A 161 12.22 -9.97 -6.38
CA SER A 161 12.39 -9.37 -7.72
C SER A 161 12.44 -7.84 -7.65
N GLN A 162 11.70 -7.24 -6.72
CA GLN A 162 11.67 -5.80 -6.53
C GLN A 162 13.01 -5.23 -6.03
N GLU A 163 13.71 -5.93 -5.14
CA GLU A 163 15.04 -5.52 -4.68
C GLU A 163 16.07 -5.58 -5.80
N ALA A 164 16.02 -6.62 -6.63
CA ALA A 164 16.91 -6.77 -7.79
C ALA A 164 16.68 -5.68 -8.84
N LEU A 165 15.42 -5.35 -9.13
CA LEU A 165 15.03 -4.27 -10.05
C LEU A 165 15.53 -2.92 -9.55
N TYR A 166 15.30 -2.62 -8.28
CA TYR A 166 15.78 -1.38 -7.68
C TYR A 166 17.30 -1.28 -7.69
N ALA A 167 18.01 -2.35 -7.34
CA ALA A 167 19.47 -2.36 -7.39
C ALA A 167 20.00 -2.10 -8.80
N LYS A 168 19.35 -2.67 -9.82
CA LYS A 168 19.65 -2.43 -11.24
C LYS A 168 19.41 -0.97 -11.64
N GLU A 169 18.30 -0.39 -11.19
CA GLU A 169 17.94 1.00 -11.46
C GLU A 169 18.94 1.97 -10.80
N VAL A 170 19.21 1.80 -9.50
CA VAL A 170 20.23 2.58 -8.78
C VAL A 170 21.58 2.50 -9.46
N ARG A 171 22.01 1.30 -9.85
CA ARG A 171 23.29 1.09 -10.54
C ARG A 171 23.31 1.82 -11.89
N SER A 172 22.23 1.79 -12.66
CA SER A 172 22.09 2.53 -13.91
C SER A 172 22.20 4.04 -13.70
N TYR A 173 21.50 4.58 -12.70
CA TYR A 173 21.59 6.02 -12.38
C TYR A 173 22.99 6.40 -11.88
N MET A 174 23.67 5.55 -11.11
CA MET A 174 25.04 5.82 -10.65
C MET A 174 26.02 5.91 -11.81
N PHE A 175 25.97 5.00 -12.79
CA PHE A 175 26.84 5.08 -13.97
C PHE A 175 26.58 6.32 -14.80
N ARG A 176 25.32 6.68 -15.03
CA ARG A 176 24.94 7.90 -15.76
C ARG A 176 25.40 9.15 -15.05
N LEU A 177 25.26 9.19 -13.73
CA LEU A 177 25.68 10.31 -12.89
C LEU A 177 27.20 10.44 -12.85
N ALA A 178 27.93 9.31 -12.76
CA ALA A 178 29.37 9.30 -12.80
C ALA A 178 29.91 9.84 -14.14
N LEU A 179 29.36 9.38 -15.26
CA LEU A 179 29.75 9.87 -16.58
C LEU A 179 29.42 11.38 -16.74
N ALA A 180 28.22 11.80 -16.32
CA ALA A 180 27.82 13.20 -16.37
C ALA A 180 28.72 14.08 -15.48
N GLY A 181 29.06 13.63 -14.26
CA GLY A 181 29.89 14.38 -13.31
C GLY A 181 31.34 14.52 -13.79
N LEU A 182 31.95 13.41 -14.17
CA LEU A 182 33.33 13.42 -14.68
C LEU A 182 33.43 14.22 -15.99
N GLY A 183 32.48 14.03 -16.89
CA GLY A 183 32.47 14.74 -18.16
C GLY A 183 32.17 16.25 -17.98
N SER A 184 31.24 16.64 -17.10
CA SER A 184 30.99 18.05 -16.79
C SER A 184 32.24 18.73 -16.21
N MET A 185 32.99 18.05 -15.35
CA MET A 185 34.22 18.58 -14.79
C MET A 185 35.25 18.87 -15.90
N GLN A 186 35.40 17.96 -16.86
CA GLN A 186 36.33 18.15 -17.97
C GLN A 186 35.88 19.26 -18.92
N VAL A 187 34.57 19.28 -19.27
CA VAL A 187 34.01 20.35 -20.13
C VAL A 187 34.11 21.72 -19.46
N MET A 188 33.92 21.81 -18.15
CA MET A 188 34.07 23.05 -17.41
C MET A 188 35.51 23.55 -17.43
N MET A 189 36.49 22.64 -17.35
CA MET A 189 37.89 23.03 -17.46
C MET A 189 38.23 23.65 -18.87
N CYS A 190 37.64 23.09 -19.93
CA CYS A 190 37.75 23.69 -21.29
C CYS A 190 37.00 25.05 -21.37
N ALA A 191 35.83 25.15 -20.70
CA ALA A 191 35.03 26.37 -20.69
C ALA A 191 35.76 27.52 -19.95
N VAL A 192 36.42 27.22 -18.81
CA VAL A 192 37.23 28.24 -18.11
C VAL A 192 38.31 28.82 -19.04
N ALA A 193 38.97 27.98 -19.83
CA ALA A 193 39.96 28.47 -20.81
C ALA A 193 39.32 29.38 -21.88
N LEU A 194 38.10 29.03 -22.34
CA LEU A 194 37.36 29.87 -23.29
C LEU A 194 36.89 31.21 -22.67
N TYR A 195 36.50 31.22 -21.39
CA TYR A 195 36.09 32.45 -20.68
C TYR A 195 37.28 33.34 -20.26
N MET A 196 38.49 32.75 -20.13
CA MET A 196 39.69 33.54 -19.82
C MET A 196 40.17 34.43 -20.98
N ASP A 197 39.67 34.20 -22.21
CA ASP A 197 39.94 35.05 -23.38
C ASP A 197 39.49 36.52 -23.13
N LEU A 198 38.53 36.76 -22.23
CA LEU A 198 38.14 38.09 -21.76
C LEU A 198 39.26 38.83 -21.03
N PHE A 199 40.26 38.13 -20.51
CA PHE A 199 41.34 38.70 -19.68
C PHE A 199 42.75 38.53 -20.30
N ILE A 200 42.96 37.49 -21.11
CA ILE A 200 44.25 37.14 -21.70
C ILE A 200 43.95 36.67 -23.13
N SER A 201 44.37 37.42 -24.14
CA SER A 201 44.17 37.06 -25.55
C SER A 201 44.71 35.65 -25.85
N VAL A 202 43.83 34.71 -26.03
CA VAL A 202 44.13 33.31 -26.45
C VAL A 202 44.13 33.31 -27.97
N GLU A 203 45.12 32.67 -28.61
CA GLU A 203 45.16 32.55 -30.05
C GLU A 203 43.90 31.85 -30.59
N ASP A 204 43.30 32.34 -31.65
CA ASP A 204 42.06 31.86 -32.25
C ASP A 204 42.06 30.34 -32.53
N GLU A 205 43.20 29.75 -32.84
CA GLU A 205 43.33 28.32 -33.10
C GLU A 205 43.03 27.49 -31.85
N PHE A 206 43.47 27.88 -30.63
CA PHE A 206 43.20 27.15 -29.38
C PHE A 206 41.73 27.28 -29.01
N MET A 207 41.06 28.36 -29.31
CA MET A 207 39.62 28.51 -29.08
C MET A 207 38.82 27.49 -29.86
N VAL A 208 39.16 27.25 -31.12
CA VAL A 208 38.53 26.22 -31.95
C VAL A 208 38.76 24.82 -31.39
N TYR A 209 40.00 24.50 -30.93
CA TYR A 209 40.27 23.21 -30.28
C TYR A 209 39.44 22.98 -29.03
N PHE A 210 39.32 23.96 -28.14
CA PHE A 210 38.51 23.81 -26.93
C PHE A 210 37.01 23.63 -27.25
N LYS A 211 36.46 24.27 -28.27
CA LYS A 211 35.09 24.04 -28.75
C LYS A 211 34.90 22.60 -29.22
N TRP A 212 35.80 22.04 -30.02
CA TRP A 212 35.74 20.67 -30.51
C TRP A 212 35.92 19.62 -29.38
N ILE A 213 36.83 19.85 -28.45
CA ILE A 213 37.03 18.96 -27.28
C ILE A 213 35.76 18.97 -26.43
N SER A 214 35.18 20.12 -26.18
CA SER A 214 33.93 20.26 -25.43
C SER A 214 32.76 19.54 -26.11
N LEU A 215 32.64 19.61 -27.44
CA LEU A 215 31.67 18.84 -28.20
C LEU A 215 31.90 17.33 -28.05
N LEU A 216 33.14 16.86 -28.17
CA LEU A 216 33.49 15.45 -28.08
C LEU A 216 33.16 14.89 -26.67
N LEU A 217 33.49 15.64 -25.62
CA LEU A 217 33.23 15.23 -24.22
C LEU A 217 31.76 15.31 -23.86
N SER A 218 31.01 16.24 -24.37
CA SER A 218 29.58 16.42 -24.09
C SER A 218 28.68 15.39 -24.81
N THR A 219 29.12 14.91 -25.99
CA THR A 219 28.36 13.95 -26.82
C THR A 219 27.99 12.66 -26.07
N PRO A 220 28.90 11.95 -25.38
CA PRO A 220 28.55 10.76 -24.61
C PRO A 220 27.56 11.05 -23.47
N ILE A 221 27.64 12.23 -22.86
CA ILE A 221 26.73 12.67 -21.79
C ILE A 221 25.33 12.83 -22.37
N MET A 222 25.21 13.47 -23.50
CA MET A 222 23.92 13.66 -24.20
C MET A 222 23.31 12.35 -24.65
N ILE A 223 24.10 11.41 -25.19
CA ILE A 223 23.57 10.15 -25.71
C ILE A 223 23.22 9.19 -24.57
N TYR A 224 24.11 9.00 -23.58
CA TYR A 224 23.94 7.99 -22.53
C TYR A 224 23.32 8.53 -21.25
N SER A 225 23.88 9.62 -20.70
CA SER A 225 23.42 10.13 -19.40
C SER A 225 22.04 10.78 -19.50
N ALA A 226 21.76 11.54 -20.56
CA ALA A 226 20.46 12.20 -20.76
C ALA A 226 19.37 11.26 -21.33
N GLN A 227 19.67 10.02 -21.71
CA GLN A 227 18.72 9.06 -22.28
C GLN A 227 17.40 8.91 -21.50
N PRO A 228 17.35 8.84 -20.14
CA PRO A 228 16.09 8.70 -19.40
C PRO A 228 15.09 9.82 -19.70
N PHE A 229 15.57 11.04 -19.91
CA PHE A 229 14.73 12.19 -20.26
C PHE A 229 14.13 12.05 -21.66
N TYR A 230 14.93 11.63 -22.64
CA TYR A 230 14.46 11.44 -24.02
C TYR A 230 13.42 10.31 -24.12
N VAL A 231 13.68 9.20 -23.44
CA VAL A 231 12.73 8.08 -23.40
C VAL A 231 11.43 8.49 -22.72
N GLY A 232 11.51 9.24 -21.61
CA GLY A 232 10.34 9.78 -20.93
C GLY A 232 9.56 10.76 -21.80
N ALA A 233 10.26 11.68 -22.46
CA ALA A 233 9.67 12.65 -23.38
C ALA A 233 8.96 11.97 -24.56
N TRP A 234 9.63 11.02 -25.19
CA TRP A 234 9.08 10.29 -26.34
C TRP A 234 7.81 9.51 -25.97
N ARG A 235 7.82 8.81 -24.83
CA ARG A 235 6.63 8.10 -24.31
C ARG A 235 5.47 9.06 -24.09
N SER A 236 5.72 10.19 -23.45
CA SER A 236 4.69 11.20 -23.14
C SER A 236 4.10 11.83 -24.41
N LEU A 237 4.95 12.19 -25.38
CA LEU A 237 4.53 12.77 -26.67
C LEU A 237 3.71 11.79 -27.51
N LYS A 238 4.14 10.51 -27.60
CA LYS A 238 3.41 9.46 -28.31
C LYS A 238 1.98 9.30 -27.82
N GLN A 239 1.71 9.69 -26.59
CA GLN A 239 0.44 9.52 -25.91
C GLN A 239 -0.36 10.84 -25.81
N GLY A 240 0.13 11.90 -26.44
CA GLY A 240 -0.53 13.22 -26.43
C GLY A 240 -0.47 13.94 -25.08
N HIS A 241 0.50 13.58 -24.21
CA HIS A 241 0.69 14.21 -22.91
C HIS A 241 1.99 15.00 -22.84
N LEU A 242 1.91 16.16 -22.19
CA LEU A 242 3.05 16.97 -21.88
C LEU A 242 3.56 16.61 -20.49
N SER A 243 4.76 16.02 -20.41
CA SER A 243 5.50 15.79 -19.17
C SER A 243 6.69 16.74 -19.07
N MET A 244 7.29 16.84 -17.89
CA MET A 244 8.50 17.63 -17.72
C MET A 244 9.67 17.13 -18.59
N ASP A 245 9.69 15.82 -18.90
CA ASP A 245 10.74 15.24 -19.72
C ASP A 245 10.72 15.80 -21.14
N VAL A 246 9.55 16.23 -21.63
CA VAL A 246 9.39 16.87 -22.94
C VAL A 246 10.09 18.23 -22.95
N SER A 247 9.83 19.09 -21.96
CA SER A 247 10.44 20.41 -21.86
C SER A 247 11.95 20.33 -21.67
N VAL A 248 12.40 19.41 -20.76
CA VAL A 248 13.83 19.17 -20.51
C VAL A 248 14.54 18.63 -21.76
N SER A 249 13.95 17.66 -22.45
CA SER A 249 14.55 17.09 -23.67
C SER A 249 14.64 18.10 -24.80
N LEU A 250 13.59 18.89 -24.99
CA LEU A 250 13.58 19.95 -25.99
C LEU A 250 14.69 20.98 -25.73
N ALA A 251 14.83 21.37 -24.47
CA ALA A 251 15.86 22.29 -24.03
C ALA A 251 17.27 21.75 -24.24
N LEU A 252 17.54 20.50 -23.81
CA LEU A 252 18.85 19.83 -23.95
C LEU A 252 19.24 19.66 -25.41
N ILE A 253 18.32 19.15 -26.24
CA ILE A 253 18.57 18.93 -27.67
C ILE A 253 18.78 20.26 -28.37
N GLY A 254 17.94 21.27 -28.10
CA GLY A 254 18.05 22.60 -28.70
C GLY A 254 19.39 23.26 -28.36
N ALA A 255 19.79 23.25 -27.08
CA ALA A 255 21.06 23.83 -26.64
C ALA A 255 22.28 23.10 -27.24
N PHE A 256 22.22 21.76 -27.32
CA PHE A 256 23.29 20.96 -27.89
C PHE A 256 23.44 21.21 -29.40
N ILE A 257 22.33 21.23 -30.13
CA ILE A 257 22.34 21.55 -31.58
C ILE A 257 22.85 22.96 -31.81
N ALA A 258 22.42 23.95 -31.05
CA ALA A 258 22.89 25.34 -31.19
C ALA A 258 24.40 25.45 -30.93
N SER A 259 24.92 24.82 -29.87
CA SER A 259 26.35 24.80 -29.56
C SER A 259 27.16 24.01 -30.60
N MET A 260 26.61 22.93 -31.13
CA MET A 260 27.22 22.16 -32.21
C MET A 260 27.31 22.98 -33.48
N TRP A 261 26.25 23.70 -33.84
CA TRP A 261 26.24 24.63 -34.98
C TRP A 261 27.32 25.72 -34.84
N ALA A 262 27.38 26.33 -33.63
CA ALA A 262 28.38 27.36 -33.32
C ALA A 262 29.83 26.81 -33.42
N THR A 263 30.04 25.54 -33.05
CA THR A 263 31.36 24.90 -33.16
C THR A 263 31.73 24.61 -34.61
N VAL A 264 30.81 24.03 -35.40
CA VAL A 264 31.08 23.63 -36.81
C VAL A 264 31.33 24.84 -37.71
N PHE A 265 30.52 25.89 -37.54
CA PHE A 265 30.63 27.10 -38.36
C PHE A 265 31.51 28.19 -37.75
N ASN A 266 32.12 27.90 -36.57
CA ASN A 266 32.91 28.83 -35.78
C ASN A 266 32.25 30.21 -35.58
N THR A 267 30.94 30.18 -35.30
CA THR A 267 30.10 31.36 -35.09
C THR A 267 29.49 31.35 -33.68
N GLY A 268 29.59 32.45 -32.93
CA GLY A 268 28.95 32.58 -31.63
C GLY A 268 29.59 31.79 -30.47
N GLU A 269 28.88 31.80 -29.36
CA GLU A 269 29.30 31.11 -28.10
C GLU A 269 28.81 29.69 -28.07
N VAL A 270 29.55 28.84 -27.32
CA VAL A 270 29.20 27.46 -27.07
C VAL A 270 28.88 27.28 -25.56
N TYR A 271 27.96 26.38 -25.24
CA TYR A 271 27.40 26.23 -23.89
C TYR A 271 27.40 24.79 -23.42
N TYR A 272 28.42 24.00 -23.80
CA TYR A 272 28.55 22.61 -23.47
C TYR A 272 28.73 22.38 -21.96
N ASP A 273 29.38 23.31 -21.25
CA ASP A 273 29.52 23.32 -19.80
C ASP A 273 28.17 23.39 -19.09
N SER A 274 27.33 24.35 -19.49
CA SER A 274 26.01 24.55 -18.94
C SER A 274 25.09 23.34 -19.21
N ILE A 275 25.15 22.78 -20.43
CA ILE A 275 24.35 21.61 -20.81
C ILE A 275 24.74 20.38 -19.96
N THR A 276 26.07 20.10 -19.88
CA THR A 276 26.53 18.92 -19.14
C THR A 276 26.29 19.03 -17.63
N MET A 277 26.49 20.20 -17.07
CA MET A 277 26.17 20.49 -15.67
C MET A 277 24.67 20.39 -15.39
N PHE A 278 23.85 20.85 -16.32
CA PHE A 278 22.40 20.71 -16.23
C PHE A 278 21.98 19.23 -16.22
N VAL A 279 22.50 18.38 -17.11
CA VAL A 279 22.25 16.94 -17.12
C VAL A 279 22.69 16.31 -15.80
N PHE A 280 23.85 16.71 -15.27
CA PHE A 280 24.37 16.21 -13.99
C PHE A 280 23.41 16.54 -12.83
N PHE A 281 22.98 17.79 -12.67
CA PHE A 281 22.08 18.19 -11.58
C PHE A 281 20.69 17.54 -11.70
N LEU A 282 20.17 17.39 -12.91
CA LEU A 282 18.91 16.68 -13.13
C LEU A 282 19.00 15.19 -12.72
N LEU A 283 20.08 14.51 -13.10
CA LEU A 283 20.30 13.12 -12.70
C LEU A 283 20.55 12.98 -11.21
N LEU A 284 21.29 13.92 -10.60
CA LEU A 284 21.52 13.95 -9.16
C LEU A 284 20.20 14.11 -8.42
N GLY A 285 19.35 15.03 -8.85
CA GLY A 285 18.02 15.22 -8.28
C GLY A 285 17.17 13.97 -8.35
N ARG A 286 17.08 13.32 -9.52
CA ARG A 286 16.35 12.06 -9.68
C ARG A 286 16.93 10.91 -8.86
N PHE A 287 18.23 10.82 -8.77
CA PHE A 287 18.88 9.80 -7.94
C PHE A 287 18.58 9.98 -6.45
N LEU A 288 18.67 11.22 -5.94
CA LEU A 288 18.32 11.54 -4.55
C LEU A 288 16.84 11.30 -4.28
N GLU A 289 15.97 11.67 -5.21
CA GLU A 289 14.54 11.40 -5.15
C GLU A 289 14.24 9.90 -5.07
N LEU A 290 14.86 9.08 -5.95
CA LEU A 290 14.72 7.63 -5.94
C LEU A 290 15.12 7.03 -4.57
N ARG A 291 16.25 7.46 -4.01
CA ARG A 291 16.70 7.01 -2.69
C ARG A 291 15.75 7.44 -1.56
N ALA A 292 15.27 8.67 -1.62
CA ALA A 292 14.39 9.22 -0.59
C ALA A 292 13.02 8.54 -0.61
N ARG A 293 12.45 8.28 -1.79
CA ARG A 293 11.20 7.50 -1.96
C ARG A 293 11.36 6.10 -1.37
N ARG A 294 12.47 5.41 -1.67
CA ARG A 294 12.71 4.09 -1.12
C ARG A 294 12.78 4.09 0.40
N LYS A 295 13.53 5.03 0.99
CA LYS A 295 13.64 5.13 2.45
C LYS A 295 12.27 5.35 3.13
N ALA A 296 11.37 6.09 2.47
CA ALA A 296 9.99 6.24 2.93
C ALA A 296 9.19 4.92 2.81
N SER A 297 9.44 4.11 1.77
CA SER A 297 8.77 2.83 1.53
C SER A 297 9.38 1.66 2.33
N GLU A 298 10.66 1.70 2.70
CA GLU A 298 11.34 0.61 3.44
C GLU A 298 10.71 0.31 4.80
N SER A 299 10.14 1.32 5.46
CA SER A 299 9.42 1.12 6.72
C SER A 299 8.19 0.22 6.57
N SER A 300 7.63 0.13 5.38
CA SER A 300 6.47 -0.71 5.04
C SER A 300 6.86 -2.14 4.66
N SER A 301 8.07 -2.36 4.11
CA SER A 301 8.52 -3.67 3.61
C SER A 301 9.24 -4.53 4.65
N ASN A 302 9.49 -4.01 5.85
CA ASN A 302 10.22 -4.75 6.90
C ASN A 302 9.47 -5.98 7.41
N LEU A 303 8.15 -6.04 7.32
CA LEU A 303 7.35 -7.20 7.76
C LEU A 303 7.71 -8.49 6.99
N ALA A 304 8.01 -8.39 5.70
CA ALA A 304 8.39 -9.56 4.90
C ALA A 304 9.73 -10.17 5.33
N ARG A 305 10.62 -9.38 5.92
CA ARG A 305 11.95 -9.82 6.39
C ARG A 305 11.92 -10.51 7.75
N LEU A 306 10.78 -10.45 8.44
CA LEU A 306 10.64 -11.04 9.77
C LEU A 306 10.51 -12.56 9.74
N VAL A 307 10.01 -13.12 8.64
CA VAL A 307 9.90 -14.57 8.52
C VAL A 307 11.26 -15.15 8.15
N PRO A 308 11.79 -16.12 8.91
CA PRO A 308 13.07 -16.74 8.60
C PRO A 308 13.00 -17.51 7.29
N ILE A 309 14.13 -17.52 6.56
CA ILE A 309 14.23 -18.22 5.27
C ILE A 309 14.24 -19.74 5.47
N MET A 310 14.80 -20.22 6.58
CA MET A 310 14.97 -21.63 6.92
C MET A 310 14.16 -21.99 8.18
N ALA A 311 13.71 -23.23 8.26
CA ALA A 311 12.99 -23.80 9.39
C ALA A 311 13.50 -25.22 9.68
N THR A 312 13.48 -25.63 10.93
CA THR A 312 13.81 -27.01 11.33
C THR A 312 12.55 -27.84 11.40
N ARG A 313 12.29 -28.64 10.37
CA ARG A 313 11.17 -29.59 10.33
C ARG A 313 11.55 -30.88 11.06
N ILE A 314 10.60 -31.43 11.81
CA ILE A 314 10.71 -32.70 12.51
C ILE A 314 9.83 -33.71 11.77
N ASP A 315 10.44 -34.79 11.31
CA ASP A 315 9.74 -35.94 10.71
C ASP A 315 10.21 -37.25 11.36
N ASP A 316 9.77 -38.38 10.83
CA ASP A 316 10.10 -39.73 11.37
C ASP A 316 11.58 -40.07 11.18
N GLU A 317 12.31 -39.38 10.31
CA GLU A 317 13.74 -39.57 10.04
C GLU A 317 14.63 -38.64 10.89
N GLY A 318 14.03 -37.65 11.57
CA GLY A 318 14.74 -36.75 12.48
C GLY A 318 14.46 -35.26 12.22
N GLU A 319 15.43 -34.42 12.55
CA GLU A 319 15.35 -32.97 12.36
C GLU A 319 16.09 -32.56 11.06
N HIS A 320 15.37 -31.88 10.17
CA HIS A 320 15.91 -31.42 8.88
C HIS A 320 15.71 -29.93 8.69
N GLU A 321 16.76 -29.23 8.23
CA GLU A 321 16.62 -27.85 7.78
C GLU A 321 15.97 -27.79 6.39
N VAL A 322 14.83 -27.10 6.32
CA VAL A 322 14.08 -26.88 5.08
C VAL A 322 13.82 -25.39 4.87
N ALA A 323 13.60 -24.98 3.62
CA ALA A 323 13.18 -23.62 3.38
C ALA A 323 11.77 -23.40 3.99
N ALA A 324 11.57 -22.33 4.77
CA ALA A 324 10.31 -22.07 5.47
C ALA A 324 9.09 -22.05 4.52
N LYS A 325 9.27 -21.58 3.28
CA LYS A 325 8.23 -21.58 2.24
C LYS A 325 7.78 -22.98 1.76
N THR A 326 8.53 -24.03 2.05
CA THR A 326 8.17 -25.40 1.65
C THR A 326 7.35 -26.13 2.72
N LEU A 327 7.16 -25.51 3.89
CA LEU A 327 6.36 -26.06 4.97
C LEU A 327 4.90 -26.25 4.53
N GLN A 328 4.35 -27.40 4.89
CA GLN A 328 2.96 -27.75 4.63
C GLN A 328 2.13 -27.76 5.92
N VAL A 329 0.83 -27.60 5.77
CA VAL A 329 -0.10 -27.73 6.91
C VAL A 329 0.03 -29.12 7.51
N GLY A 330 0.26 -29.18 8.85
CA GLY A 330 0.47 -30.41 9.58
C GLY A 330 1.94 -30.72 9.91
N ASP A 331 2.91 -30.11 9.23
CA ASP A 331 4.33 -30.27 9.52
C ASP A 331 4.64 -29.88 10.96
N ARG A 332 5.56 -30.63 11.61
CA ARG A 332 6.09 -30.25 12.92
C ARG A 332 7.40 -29.49 12.74
N VAL A 333 7.50 -28.35 13.45
CA VAL A 333 8.65 -27.47 13.35
C VAL A 333 9.17 -27.16 14.74
N ARG A 334 10.50 -27.26 14.92
CA ARG A 334 11.18 -26.86 16.14
C ARG A 334 11.58 -25.39 16.06
N VAL A 335 11.29 -24.63 17.12
CA VAL A 335 11.67 -23.22 17.27
C VAL A 335 12.47 -23.06 18.54
N LEU A 336 13.71 -22.70 18.43
CA LEU A 336 14.62 -22.50 19.56
C LEU A 336 14.34 -21.17 20.27
N ALA A 337 14.81 -21.04 21.51
CA ALA A 337 14.81 -19.76 22.22
C ALA A 337 15.62 -18.72 21.44
N GLY A 338 15.10 -17.49 21.32
CA GLY A 338 15.65 -16.40 20.52
C GLY A 338 15.34 -16.50 19.01
N ALA A 339 14.77 -17.61 18.54
CA ALA A 339 14.45 -17.80 17.14
C ALA A 339 13.09 -17.20 16.76
N THR A 340 12.99 -16.78 15.49
CA THR A 340 11.72 -16.31 14.92
C THR A 340 10.91 -17.50 14.41
N LEU A 341 9.61 -17.47 14.64
CA LEU A 341 8.67 -18.50 14.16
C LEU A 341 8.53 -18.46 12.63
N PRO A 342 8.73 -19.62 11.96
CA PRO A 342 8.75 -19.66 10.49
C PRO A 342 7.36 -19.79 9.84
N ALA A 343 6.34 -20.19 10.60
CA ALA A 343 4.97 -20.40 10.10
C ALA A 343 3.95 -20.15 11.21
N ASP A 344 2.70 -19.92 10.83
CA ASP A 344 1.58 -19.95 11.76
C ASP A 344 1.33 -21.39 12.21
N GLY A 345 1.09 -21.61 13.50
CA GLY A 345 0.94 -22.96 14.04
C GLY A 345 0.30 -23.00 15.42
N ILE A 346 0.18 -24.23 15.92
CA ILE A 346 -0.30 -24.54 17.27
C ILE A 346 0.84 -25.21 18.03
N ILE A 347 1.10 -24.77 19.25
CA ILE A 347 2.10 -25.40 20.11
C ILE A 347 1.67 -26.82 20.44
N VAL A 348 2.49 -27.81 20.10
CA VAL A 348 2.26 -29.23 20.40
C VAL A 348 3.09 -29.68 21.58
N GLU A 349 4.26 -29.04 21.80
CA GLU A 349 5.16 -29.36 22.91
C GLU A 349 5.93 -28.10 23.35
N GLY A 350 6.11 -27.94 24.67
CA GLY A 350 6.81 -26.83 25.26
C GLY A 350 5.88 -25.71 25.76
N GLN A 351 6.48 -24.74 26.41
CA GLN A 351 5.86 -23.51 26.91
C GLN A 351 6.92 -22.42 26.84
N ALA A 352 6.62 -21.27 26.25
CA ALA A 352 7.54 -20.16 26.14
C ALA A 352 6.82 -18.82 26.06
N SER A 353 7.53 -17.75 26.37
CA SER A 353 7.06 -16.40 26.14
C SER A 353 7.34 -15.98 24.68
N ILE A 354 6.31 -15.54 23.98
CA ILE A 354 6.37 -15.12 22.59
C ILE A 354 6.23 -13.62 22.50
N ASN A 355 7.19 -12.97 21.88
CA ASN A 355 7.12 -11.54 21.56
C ASN A 355 6.35 -11.35 20.24
N GLU A 356 5.11 -10.88 20.36
CA GLU A 356 4.21 -10.60 19.24
C GLU A 356 4.18 -9.11 18.84
N SER A 357 5.11 -8.29 19.36
CA SER A 357 5.12 -6.83 19.18
C SER A 357 5.07 -6.37 17.72
N MET A 358 5.63 -7.18 16.81
CA MET A 358 5.64 -6.89 15.37
C MET A 358 4.26 -7.05 14.71
N LEU A 359 3.36 -7.83 15.32
CA LEU A 359 1.99 -8.05 14.84
C LEU A 359 0.97 -7.20 15.60
N THR A 360 1.15 -7.07 16.92
CA THR A 360 0.18 -6.42 17.80
C THR A 360 0.58 -4.99 18.21
N GLY A 361 1.88 -4.67 18.15
CA GLY A 361 2.45 -3.43 18.68
C GLY A 361 2.72 -3.48 20.18
N GLU A 362 2.35 -4.55 20.89
CA GLU A 362 2.58 -4.73 22.33
C GLU A 362 3.99 -5.26 22.59
N GLN A 363 4.73 -4.59 23.47
CA GLN A 363 6.15 -4.93 23.73
C GLN A 363 6.33 -6.06 24.73
N LEU A 364 5.32 -6.36 25.53
CA LEU A 364 5.42 -7.41 26.54
C LEU A 364 5.22 -8.79 25.90
N PRO A 365 6.17 -9.74 26.08
CA PRO A 365 6.00 -11.10 25.62
C PRO A 365 4.84 -11.80 26.31
N LEU A 366 4.05 -12.55 25.54
CA LEU A 366 2.92 -13.33 26.05
C LEU A 366 3.33 -14.77 26.31
N LEU A 367 3.03 -15.28 27.49
CA LEU A 367 3.27 -16.68 27.83
C LEU A 367 2.31 -17.57 27.05
N LYS A 368 2.84 -18.46 26.22
CA LYS A 368 2.10 -19.43 25.40
C LYS A 368 2.45 -20.86 25.82
N GLN A 369 1.44 -21.72 25.81
CA GLN A 369 1.52 -23.11 26.23
C GLN A 369 0.94 -24.05 25.18
N ARG A 370 1.04 -25.34 25.41
CA ARG A 370 0.49 -26.38 24.53
C ARG A 370 -0.99 -26.13 24.22
N GLY A 371 -1.32 -26.09 22.92
CA GLY A 371 -2.66 -25.80 22.41
C GLY A 371 -2.85 -24.35 21.96
N ASP A 372 -1.98 -23.43 22.35
CA ASP A 372 -2.08 -22.02 21.95
C ASP A 372 -1.60 -21.79 20.52
N GLN A 373 -2.21 -20.81 19.87
CA GLN A 373 -1.80 -20.36 18.54
C GLN A 373 -0.58 -19.43 18.61
N VAL A 374 0.31 -19.60 17.65
CA VAL A 374 1.49 -18.77 17.41
C VAL A 374 1.60 -18.40 15.94
N TYR A 375 2.26 -17.29 15.63
CA TYR A 375 2.26 -16.68 14.32
C TYR A 375 3.66 -16.52 13.73
N ALA A 376 3.77 -16.67 12.42
CA ALA A 376 5.00 -16.41 11.68
C ALA A 376 5.53 -15.01 11.93
N GLY A 377 6.86 -14.86 12.03
CA GLY A 377 7.50 -13.57 12.26
C GLY A 377 7.54 -13.10 13.72
N THR A 378 6.88 -13.80 14.66
CA THR A 378 6.99 -13.55 16.11
C THR A 378 8.25 -14.20 16.67
N ILE A 379 8.76 -13.73 17.80
CA ILE A 379 10.03 -14.19 18.37
C ILE A 379 9.77 -15.00 19.63
N ASN A 380 10.27 -16.23 19.64
CA ASN A 380 10.31 -17.06 20.84
C ASN A 380 11.41 -16.55 21.76
N THR A 381 11.13 -16.16 23.02
CA THR A 381 12.12 -15.46 23.86
C THR A 381 12.92 -16.38 24.76
N ASP A 382 12.34 -17.44 25.36
CA ASP A 382 12.93 -18.08 26.53
C ASP A 382 13.10 -19.61 26.48
N ALA A 383 12.23 -20.35 25.80
CA ALA A 383 12.33 -21.83 25.81
C ALA A 383 12.05 -22.44 24.43
N PRO A 384 12.66 -23.60 24.08
CA PRO A 384 12.37 -24.25 22.81
C PRO A 384 10.93 -24.74 22.73
N LEU A 385 10.30 -24.59 21.57
CA LEU A 385 8.93 -25.02 21.26
C LEU A 385 8.89 -25.97 20.09
N GLN A 386 7.91 -26.86 20.06
CA GLN A 386 7.50 -27.55 18.86
C GLN A 386 6.10 -27.06 18.47
N ILE A 387 5.96 -26.61 17.23
CA ILE A 387 4.70 -26.17 16.67
C ILE A 387 4.26 -27.11 15.54
N ARG A 388 2.98 -27.26 15.37
CA ARG A 388 2.38 -27.87 14.19
C ARG A 388 1.84 -26.78 13.29
N VAL A 389 2.30 -26.72 12.06
CA VAL A 389 1.92 -25.72 11.06
C VAL A 389 0.42 -25.78 10.80
N SER A 390 -0.26 -24.64 10.93
CA SER A 390 -1.71 -24.50 10.68
C SER A 390 -2.02 -23.88 9.31
N HIS A 391 -1.15 -22.98 8.83
CA HIS A 391 -1.30 -22.31 7.54
C HIS A 391 0.05 -22.26 6.81
N ARG A 392 0.00 -22.30 5.47
CA ARG A 392 1.19 -22.04 4.65
C ARG A 392 1.63 -20.60 4.83
N ILE A 393 2.89 -20.31 4.48
CA ILE A 393 3.47 -18.97 4.69
C ILE A 393 2.71 -17.87 3.91
N GLU A 394 2.19 -18.22 2.73
CA GLU A 394 1.40 -17.32 1.89
C GLU A 394 0.02 -17.00 2.48
N GLU A 395 -0.50 -17.87 3.32
CA GLU A 395 -1.78 -17.74 4.02
C GLU A 395 -1.60 -17.28 5.47
N SER A 396 -0.35 -17.13 5.92
CA SER A 396 -0.02 -16.71 7.28
C SER A 396 -0.60 -15.32 7.61
N ARG A 397 -0.79 -15.07 8.90
CA ARG A 397 -1.29 -13.80 9.40
C ARG A 397 -0.42 -12.61 8.94
N ILE A 398 0.91 -12.79 8.92
CA ILE A 398 1.83 -11.75 8.44
C ILE A 398 1.66 -11.49 6.93
N ALA A 399 1.44 -12.52 6.12
CA ALA A 399 1.19 -12.37 4.69
C ALA A 399 -0.15 -11.66 4.41
N GLN A 400 -1.18 -11.93 5.22
CA GLN A 400 -2.46 -11.21 5.16
C GLN A 400 -2.29 -9.73 5.52
N ILE A 401 -1.55 -9.42 6.59
CA ILE A 401 -1.24 -8.05 7.01
C ILE A 401 -0.52 -7.30 5.89
N MET A 402 0.48 -7.92 5.26
CA MET A 402 1.21 -7.32 4.13
C MET A 402 0.30 -7.01 2.94
N ARG A 403 -0.57 -7.96 2.55
CA ARG A 403 -1.54 -7.74 1.48
C ARG A 403 -2.48 -6.58 1.78
N LEU A 404 -3.00 -6.51 3.00
CA LEU A 404 -3.91 -5.44 3.42
C LEU A 404 -3.22 -4.08 3.44
N GLN A 405 -1.96 -4.01 3.88
CA GLN A 405 -1.15 -2.79 3.85
C GLN A 405 -0.89 -2.31 2.41
N ASP A 406 -0.58 -3.23 1.51
CA ASP A 406 -0.40 -2.91 0.10
C ASP A 406 -1.69 -2.34 -0.52
N HIS A 407 -2.85 -2.89 -0.15
CA HIS A 407 -4.16 -2.36 -0.57
C HIS A 407 -4.40 -0.92 -0.12
N ALA A 408 -3.98 -0.58 1.11
CA ALA A 408 -4.16 0.78 1.64
C ALA A 408 -3.33 1.83 0.88
N LEU A 409 -2.16 1.44 0.38
CA LEU A 409 -1.28 2.32 -0.39
C LEU A 409 -1.78 2.57 -1.82
N ASP A 410 -2.66 1.72 -2.32
CA ASP A 410 -3.18 1.81 -3.68
C ASP A 410 -4.32 2.85 -3.80
N ASP A 411 -5.08 3.10 -2.76
CA ASP A 411 -6.17 4.08 -2.79
C ASP A 411 -5.63 5.51 -2.74
N LYS A 412 -5.93 6.30 -3.80
CA LYS A 412 -5.54 7.72 -3.87
C LYS A 412 -6.57 8.60 -3.15
N PRO A 413 -6.21 9.26 -2.04
CA PRO A 413 -7.09 10.23 -1.39
C PRO A 413 -7.45 11.40 -2.31
N ALA A 414 -8.56 12.07 -2.02
CA ALA A 414 -9.05 13.21 -2.82
C ALA A 414 -8.00 14.32 -2.97
N ILE A 415 -7.19 14.57 -1.94
CA ILE A 415 -6.07 15.54 -1.97
C ILE A 415 -5.02 15.15 -3.01
N ALA A 416 -4.70 13.86 -3.17
CA ALA A 416 -3.74 13.39 -4.17
C ALA A 416 -4.28 13.56 -5.59
N GLN A 417 -5.55 13.25 -5.82
CA GLN A 417 -6.21 13.45 -7.12
C GLN A 417 -6.23 14.92 -7.52
N MET A 418 -6.50 15.83 -6.58
CA MET A 418 -6.47 17.27 -6.81
C MET A 418 -5.05 17.76 -7.17
N ALA A 419 -4.01 17.24 -6.49
CA ALA A 419 -2.62 17.56 -6.80
C ALA A 419 -2.22 17.11 -8.22
N ASP A 420 -2.66 15.91 -8.63
CA ASP A 420 -2.41 15.39 -10.00
C ASP A 420 -3.11 16.23 -11.07
N GLN A 421 -4.32 16.71 -10.81
CA GLN A 421 -5.04 17.63 -11.71
C GLN A 421 -4.35 18.99 -11.82
N LEU A 422 -3.94 19.55 -10.70
CA LEU A 422 -3.23 20.83 -10.66
C LEU A 422 -1.91 20.78 -11.43
N SER A 423 -1.15 19.69 -11.27
CA SER A 423 0.12 19.48 -11.97
C SER A 423 -0.04 19.45 -13.50
N ARG A 424 -1.13 18.90 -14.03
CA ARG A 424 -1.39 18.87 -15.48
C ARG A 424 -1.64 20.26 -16.07
N HIS A 425 -2.45 21.07 -15.40
CA HIS A 425 -2.74 22.42 -15.85
C HIS A 425 -1.51 23.33 -15.72
N PHE A 426 -0.69 23.10 -14.71
CA PHE A 426 0.52 23.85 -14.47
C PHE A 426 1.52 23.74 -15.65
N ILE A 427 1.72 22.55 -16.22
CA ILE A 427 2.64 22.35 -17.36
C ILE A 427 2.15 23.12 -18.60
N LEU A 428 0.85 23.15 -18.87
CA LEU A 428 0.31 23.92 -19.98
C LEU A 428 0.55 25.43 -19.78
N VAL A 429 0.25 25.95 -18.60
CA VAL A 429 0.49 27.36 -18.25
C VAL A 429 1.97 27.70 -18.36
N LEU A 430 2.84 26.80 -17.90
CA LEU A 430 4.29 26.95 -18.00
C LEU A 430 4.77 27.10 -19.47
N LEU A 431 4.27 26.26 -20.37
CA LEU A 431 4.64 26.34 -21.78
C LEU A 431 4.18 27.65 -22.41
N ILE A 432 3.02 28.16 -22.03
CA ILE A 432 2.53 29.48 -22.48
C ILE A 432 3.46 30.58 -21.96
N ILE A 433 3.83 30.56 -20.69
CA ILE A 433 4.76 31.51 -20.09
C ILE A 433 6.13 31.42 -20.77
N ALA A 434 6.65 30.23 -21.02
CA ALA A 434 7.93 30.04 -21.69
C ALA A 434 7.91 30.61 -23.14
N ALA A 435 6.80 30.39 -23.86
CA ALA A 435 6.64 31.01 -25.20
C ALA A 435 6.56 32.54 -25.13
N ALA A 436 5.89 33.10 -24.15
CA ALA A 436 5.82 34.55 -23.95
C ALA A 436 7.21 35.11 -23.58
N VAL A 437 7.94 34.46 -22.68
CA VAL A 437 9.31 34.84 -22.29
C VAL A 437 10.27 34.77 -23.50
N TRP A 438 10.19 33.67 -24.28
CA TRP A 438 10.96 33.54 -25.51
C TRP A 438 10.68 34.69 -26.43
N THR A 439 9.41 35.00 -26.71
CA THR A 439 9.02 36.07 -27.63
C THR A 439 9.52 37.42 -27.15
N PHE A 440 9.34 37.76 -25.87
CA PHE A 440 9.80 39.01 -25.29
C PHE A 440 11.32 39.18 -25.41
N TRP A 441 12.10 38.21 -24.99
CA TRP A 441 13.57 38.28 -25.00
C TRP A 441 14.13 38.18 -26.42
N HIS A 442 13.49 37.49 -27.34
CA HIS A 442 13.90 37.43 -28.74
C HIS A 442 13.91 38.81 -29.40
N PHE A 443 12.96 39.70 -29.04
CA PHE A 443 12.95 41.07 -29.56
C PHE A 443 13.85 42.04 -28.80
N HIS A 444 14.19 41.75 -27.54
CA HIS A 444 15.01 42.67 -26.70
C HIS A 444 16.49 42.28 -26.67
N GLN A 445 16.78 40.98 -26.46
CA GLN A 445 18.14 40.42 -26.39
C GLN A 445 18.14 39.00 -26.98
N PRO A 446 18.23 38.82 -28.30
CA PRO A 446 18.12 37.52 -28.97
C PRO A 446 19.08 36.48 -28.44
N ASP A 447 20.32 36.88 -28.10
CA ASP A 447 21.37 35.98 -27.60
C ASP A 447 21.04 35.34 -26.24
N GLN A 448 20.24 36.01 -25.41
CA GLN A 448 19.83 35.52 -24.08
C GLN A 448 18.48 34.85 -24.10
N ALA A 449 17.64 35.05 -25.12
CA ALA A 449 16.27 34.53 -25.18
C ALA A 449 16.18 33.02 -24.94
N PHE A 450 17.10 32.27 -25.52
CA PHE A 450 17.16 30.82 -25.37
C PHE A 450 17.45 30.41 -23.94
N TRP A 451 18.44 30.97 -23.29
CA TRP A 451 18.91 30.64 -21.96
C TRP A 451 17.90 31.00 -20.88
N ILE A 452 17.27 32.14 -21.02
CA ILE A 452 16.23 32.61 -20.12
C ILE A 452 15.00 31.70 -20.20
N THR A 453 14.60 31.36 -21.44
CA THR A 453 13.48 30.42 -21.64
C THR A 453 13.81 29.03 -21.10
N LEU A 454 15.04 28.58 -21.29
CA LEU A 454 15.53 27.32 -20.72
C LEU A 454 15.48 27.34 -19.19
N ALA A 455 15.93 28.42 -18.57
CA ALA A 455 15.87 28.58 -17.11
C ALA A 455 14.43 28.52 -16.59
N VAL A 456 13.48 29.16 -17.27
CA VAL A 456 12.05 29.12 -16.98
C VAL A 456 11.50 27.70 -17.08
N LEU A 457 11.78 26.99 -18.15
CA LEU A 457 11.30 25.59 -18.33
C LEU A 457 11.84 24.65 -17.28
N VAL A 458 13.06 24.85 -16.81
CA VAL A 458 13.73 24.03 -15.81
C VAL A 458 13.28 24.38 -14.40
N ALA A 459 13.25 25.68 -14.06
CA ALA A 459 12.98 26.15 -12.70
C ALA A 459 11.61 25.72 -12.15
N THR A 460 10.66 25.50 -13.04
CA THR A 460 9.24 25.37 -12.69
C THR A 460 8.69 23.96 -12.85
N CYS A 461 9.54 22.95 -12.67
CA CYS A 461 9.05 21.57 -12.61
C CYS A 461 8.13 21.36 -11.38
N PRO A 462 6.92 20.82 -11.53
CA PRO A 462 6.05 20.49 -10.40
C PRO A 462 6.45 19.20 -9.66
N CYS A 463 7.74 18.81 -9.69
CA CYS A 463 8.24 17.55 -9.12
C CYS A 463 7.98 17.46 -7.62
N ALA A 464 8.26 18.52 -6.86
CA ALA A 464 8.00 18.59 -5.43
C ALA A 464 6.49 18.48 -5.12
N LEU A 465 5.63 19.07 -5.95
CA LEU A 465 4.17 19.00 -5.80
C LEU A 465 3.64 17.58 -5.98
N SER A 466 4.12 16.86 -6.99
CA SER A 466 3.70 15.47 -7.27
C SER A 466 4.14 14.48 -6.20
N LEU A 467 5.22 14.79 -5.44
CA LEU A 467 5.76 13.96 -4.36
C LEU A 467 5.12 14.22 -3.00
N ALA A 468 4.54 15.39 -2.79
CA ALA A 468 4.08 15.86 -1.50
C ALA A 468 3.10 14.89 -0.80
N THR A 469 2.09 14.41 -1.54
CA THR A 469 1.05 13.52 -0.98
C THR A 469 1.51 12.07 -0.87
N PRO A 470 2.05 11.42 -1.92
CA PRO A 470 2.41 10.01 -1.86
C PRO A 470 3.45 9.70 -0.76
N THR A 471 4.48 10.53 -0.62
CA THR A 471 5.51 10.30 0.40
C THR A 471 4.99 10.47 1.82
N ALA A 472 4.11 11.45 2.06
CA ALA A 472 3.48 11.65 3.36
C ALA A 472 2.55 10.49 3.73
N LEU A 473 1.73 10.02 2.79
CA LEU A 473 0.83 8.89 3.01
C LEU A 473 1.59 7.59 3.29
N THR A 474 2.62 7.28 2.50
CA THR A 474 3.46 6.09 2.73
C THR A 474 4.10 6.12 4.12
N SER A 475 4.64 7.28 4.53
CA SER A 475 5.23 7.45 5.86
C SER A 475 4.19 7.31 6.98
N ALA A 476 3.00 7.88 6.81
CA ALA A 476 1.91 7.79 7.79
C ALA A 476 1.39 6.35 7.92
N THR A 477 1.15 5.66 6.80
CA THR A 477 0.70 4.26 6.80
C THR A 477 1.71 3.35 7.48
N ALA A 478 3.01 3.52 7.19
CA ALA A 478 4.08 2.77 7.84
C ALA A 478 4.14 3.02 9.36
N ASN A 479 3.88 4.25 9.81
CA ASN A 479 3.81 4.57 11.23
C ASN A 479 2.59 3.92 11.90
N LEU A 480 1.40 4.00 11.29
CA LEU A 480 0.19 3.35 11.80
C LEU A 480 0.38 1.84 11.95
N THR A 481 0.95 1.19 10.96
CA THR A 481 1.19 -0.27 11.01
C THR A 481 2.12 -0.64 12.17
N ARG A 482 3.20 0.13 12.39
CA ARG A 482 4.10 -0.10 13.54
C ARG A 482 3.40 0.10 14.89
N ASN A 483 2.39 0.96 14.93
CA ASN A 483 1.59 1.21 16.13
C ASN A 483 0.35 0.30 16.21
N GLY A 484 0.34 -0.83 15.48
CA GLY A 484 -0.73 -1.81 15.58
C GLY A 484 -2.04 -1.43 14.88
N ILE A 485 -2.01 -0.50 13.92
CA ILE A 485 -3.18 -0.11 13.12
C ILE A 485 -2.91 -0.43 11.66
N LEU A 486 -3.67 -1.36 11.10
CA LEU A 486 -3.55 -1.77 9.72
C LEU A 486 -4.61 -1.06 8.87
N LEU A 487 -4.17 -0.17 7.99
CA LEU A 487 -5.06 0.44 7.00
C LEU A 487 -5.28 -0.53 5.83
N ARG A 488 -6.52 -0.67 5.39
CA ARG A 488 -6.92 -1.36 4.16
C ARG A 488 -7.24 -0.40 3.03
N ARG A 489 -7.66 0.83 3.37
CA ARG A 489 -8.02 1.88 2.40
C ARG A 489 -7.38 3.21 2.80
N GLY A 490 -6.74 3.87 1.85
CA GLY A 490 -6.00 5.11 2.10
C GLY A 490 -6.87 6.32 2.47
N HIS A 491 -8.17 6.32 2.08
CA HIS A 491 -9.09 7.41 2.39
C HIS A 491 -9.39 7.55 3.90
N VAL A 492 -9.14 6.50 4.70
CA VAL A 492 -9.32 6.53 6.17
C VAL A 492 -8.60 7.71 6.80
N LEU A 493 -7.36 8.01 6.36
CA LEU A 493 -6.59 9.15 6.88
C LEU A 493 -7.30 10.48 6.60
N ASP A 494 -7.96 10.63 5.45
CA ASP A 494 -8.70 11.85 5.12
C ASP A 494 -9.98 11.96 5.96
N VAL A 495 -10.72 10.86 6.11
CA VAL A 495 -11.94 10.80 6.94
C VAL A 495 -11.63 11.08 8.40
N LEU A 496 -10.57 10.50 8.98
CA LEU A 496 -10.14 10.76 10.38
C LEU A 496 -9.92 12.25 10.66
N THR A 497 -9.49 13.03 9.67
CA THR A 497 -9.32 14.48 9.83
C THR A 497 -10.60 15.28 9.77
N LYS A 498 -11.63 14.77 9.07
CA LYS A 498 -12.90 15.47 8.80
C LYS A 498 -14.05 14.99 9.68
N ALA A 499 -13.90 13.82 10.30
CA ALA A 499 -14.95 13.20 11.10
C ALA A 499 -15.40 14.09 12.25
N ASN A 500 -16.71 14.22 12.38
CA ASN A 500 -17.40 14.92 13.46
C ASN A 500 -18.15 13.96 14.40
N ARG A 501 -18.28 12.66 14.01
CA ARG A 501 -18.95 11.65 14.81
C ARG A 501 -18.14 10.35 14.84
N ILE A 502 -18.10 9.73 16.04
CA ILE A 502 -17.63 8.35 16.19
C ILE A 502 -18.79 7.49 16.70
N VAL A 503 -19.00 6.38 16.03
CA VAL A 503 -20.03 5.40 16.31
C VAL A 503 -19.36 4.09 16.69
N MET A 504 -19.72 3.53 17.82
CA MET A 504 -19.09 2.32 18.34
C MET A 504 -20.16 1.28 18.68
N ASP A 505 -19.88 0.02 18.33
CA ASP A 505 -20.66 -1.07 18.88
C ASP A 505 -20.34 -1.24 20.38
N LYS A 506 -21.24 -1.89 21.12
CA LYS A 506 -21.03 -2.18 22.53
C LYS A 506 -20.18 -3.45 22.70
N THR A 507 -20.71 -4.57 22.21
CA THR A 507 -20.21 -5.93 22.51
C THR A 507 -18.94 -6.22 21.73
N GLY A 508 -17.87 -6.66 22.41
CA GLY A 508 -16.57 -6.97 21.78
C GLY A 508 -15.80 -5.73 21.31
N THR A 509 -16.40 -4.53 21.34
CA THR A 509 -15.78 -3.25 20.98
C THR A 509 -15.50 -2.41 22.23
N LEU A 510 -16.51 -1.84 22.86
CA LEU A 510 -16.36 -1.13 24.14
C LEU A 510 -16.21 -2.07 25.33
N THR A 511 -16.70 -3.30 25.18
CA THR A 511 -16.51 -4.39 26.11
C THR A 511 -15.52 -5.42 25.54
N THR A 512 -15.03 -6.32 26.38
CA THR A 512 -14.08 -7.35 25.96
C THR A 512 -14.74 -8.45 25.10
N GLY A 513 -16.09 -8.53 25.13
CA GLY A 513 -16.84 -9.64 24.52
C GLY A 513 -16.72 -10.94 25.32
N GLU A 514 -15.95 -10.93 26.41
CA GLU A 514 -15.83 -12.04 27.33
C GLU A 514 -16.79 -11.85 28.49
N ILE A 515 -17.73 -12.78 28.61
CA ILE A 515 -18.66 -12.82 29.75
C ILE A 515 -17.89 -13.26 30.97
N SER A 516 -17.94 -12.48 32.03
CA SER A 516 -17.33 -12.77 33.33
C SER A 516 -18.38 -12.92 34.43
N LEU A 517 -18.10 -13.78 35.37
CA LEU A 517 -18.92 -13.98 36.58
C LEU A 517 -18.61 -12.86 37.58
N THR A 518 -19.51 -11.91 37.76
CA THR A 518 -19.31 -10.76 38.65
C THR A 518 -19.79 -11.00 40.06
N GLN A 519 -20.87 -11.76 40.21
CA GLN A 519 -21.44 -12.05 41.54
C GLN A 519 -22.11 -13.41 41.58
N THR A 520 -21.89 -14.17 42.66
CA THR A 520 -22.61 -15.39 42.98
C THR A 520 -23.41 -15.17 44.27
N GLN A 521 -24.71 -15.43 44.23
CA GLN A 521 -25.60 -15.31 45.38
C GLN A 521 -26.24 -16.66 45.63
N ALA A 522 -26.01 -17.22 46.82
CA ALA A 522 -26.76 -18.39 47.30
C ALA A 522 -28.17 -17.94 47.69
N LEU A 523 -29.18 -18.71 47.26
CA LEU A 523 -30.61 -18.45 47.53
C LEU A 523 -31.20 -19.52 48.45
N ALA A 524 -30.43 -20.52 48.80
CA ALA A 524 -30.77 -21.62 49.72
C ALA A 524 -29.62 -21.91 50.68
N ASP A 525 -29.79 -22.84 51.60
CA ASP A 525 -28.82 -23.22 52.65
C ASP A 525 -27.59 -23.97 52.10
N LEU A 526 -27.11 -23.59 50.95
CA LEU A 526 -25.90 -24.09 50.31
C LEU A 526 -24.85 -22.98 50.26
N ASP A 527 -23.60 -23.34 50.54
CA ASP A 527 -22.50 -22.39 50.42
C ASP A 527 -22.26 -21.96 48.96
N VAL A 528 -21.91 -20.69 48.78
CA VAL A 528 -21.60 -20.09 47.48
C VAL A 528 -20.54 -20.92 46.74
N ALA A 529 -19.50 -21.40 47.45
CA ALA A 529 -18.43 -22.19 46.83
C ALA A 529 -18.96 -23.55 46.31
N HIS A 530 -19.91 -24.15 47.00
CA HIS A 530 -20.52 -25.43 46.60
C HIS A 530 -21.43 -25.22 45.36
N CYS A 531 -22.24 -24.17 45.32
CA CYS A 531 -23.06 -23.82 44.18
C CYS A 531 -22.20 -23.56 42.91
N LEU A 532 -21.08 -22.86 43.09
CA LEU A 532 -20.13 -22.58 42.02
C LEU A 532 -19.41 -23.84 41.52
N ALA A 533 -19.08 -24.77 42.42
CA ALA A 533 -18.48 -26.05 42.03
C ALA A 533 -19.44 -26.91 41.21
N ILE A 534 -20.74 -26.93 41.56
CA ILE A 534 -21.76 -27.64 40.76
C ILE A 534 -21.90 -26.98 39.38
N ALA A 535 -22.04 -25.65 39.32
CA ALA A 535 -22.17 -24.94 38.06
C ALA A 535 -20.96 -25.20 37.12
N ARG A 536 -19.75 -25.15 37.68
CA ARG A 536 -18.50 -25.48 36.93
C ARG A 536 -18.48 -26.91 36.41
N ALA A 537 -18.91 -27.86 37.22
CA ALA A 537 -18.95 -29.26 36.78
C ALA A 537 -19.96 -29.48 35.64
N MET A 538 -21.10 -28.79 35.68
CA MET A 538 -22.13 -28.84 34.62
C MET A 538 -21.70 -28.19 33.34
N GLU A 539 -20.98 -27.07 33.41
CA GLU A 539 -20.53 -26.26 32.22
C GLU A 539 -19.16 -26.73 31.68
N ALA A 540 -18.50 -27.67 32.34
CA ALA A 540 -17.13 -28.09 32.01
C ALA A 540 -16.94 -28.59 30.55
N GLN A 541 -17.99 -29.18 29.96
CA GLN A 541 -17.96 -29.72 28.59
C GLN A 541 -18.63 -28.81 27.55
N SER A 542 -19.18 -27.66 27.97
CA SER A 542 -19.84 -26.71 27.08
C SER A 542 -18.84 -25.69 26.50
N GLU A 543 -18.88 -25.45 25.20
CA GLU A 543 -18.13 -24.36 24.53
C GLU A 543 -18.91 -23.05 24.46
N HIS A 544 -20.06 -22.97 25.07
CA HIS A 544 -20.88 -21.76 25.10
C HIS A 544 -20.15 -20.61 25.80
N PRO A 545 -20.25 -19.33 25.35
CA PRO A 545 -19.60 -18.19 26.01
C PRO A 545 -19.89 -18.09 27.51
N ILE A 546 -21.11 -18.43 27.93
CA ILE A 546 -21.51 -18.49 29.35
C ILE A 546 -20.70 -19.53 30.13
N ALA A 547 -20.42 -20.69 29.56
CA ALA A 547 -19.62 -21.72 30.18
C ALA A 547 -18.19 -21.29 30.47
N ARG A 548 -17.62 -20.45 29.61
CA ARG A 548 -16.27 -19.87 29.79
C ARG A 548 -16.19 -19.03 31.05
N ALA A 549 -17.25 -18.31 31.41
CA ALA A 549 -17.31 -17.50 32.62
C ALA A 549 -17.16 -18.32 33.91
N PHE A 550 -17.50 -19.60 33.86
CA PHE A 550 -17.35 -20.52 34.99
C PHE A 550 -15.99 -21.23 35.03
N ARG A 551 -15.17 -21.16 33.97
CA ARG A 551 -13.85 -21.82 33.88
C ARG A 551 -12.72 -21.04 34.55
N LEU A 552 -12.88 -19.77 34.89
CA LEU A 552 -11.84 -18.93 35.51
C LEU A 552 -11.48 -19.47 36.91
N PRO A 553 -10.19 -19.57 37.29
CA PRO A 553 -9.77 -20.05 38.58
C PRO A 553 -10.22 -19.09 39.69
N THR A 554 -11.06 -19.55 40.56
CA THR A 554 -11.30 -18.91 41.87
C THR A 554 -10.54 -19.71 42.94
N ASP A 555 -9.72 -19.02 43.71
CA ASP A 555 -8.61 -19.55 44.51
C ASP A 555 -8.93 -20.60 45.59
N ASN A 556 -10.16 -21.10 45.69
CA ASN A 556 -10.56 -21.99 46.80
C ASN A 556 -11.26 -23.30 46.43
N ILE A 557 -11.30 -23.71 45.15
CA ILE A 557 -11.97 -24.96 44.78
C ILE A 557 -10.95 -25.98 44.27
N THR A 558 -10.55 -26.92 45.10
CA THR A 558 -9.53 -27.92 44.79
C THR A 558 -10.05 -29.15 44.04
N VAL A 559 -11.34 -29.48 44.10
CA VAL A 559 -11.92 -30.67 43.44
C VAL A 559 -13.32 -30.35 42.90
N LEU A 560 -13.54 -30.56 41.61
CA LEU A 560 -14.87 -30.45 41.00
C LEU A 560 -15.68 -31.73 41.25
N PRO A 561 -16.98 -31.61 41.58
CA PRO A 561 -17.86 -32.79 41.71
C PRO A 561 -18.04 -33.49 40.36
N SER A 562 -18.27 -34.80 40.39
CA SER A 562 -18.48 -35.58 39.14
C SER A 562 -19.85 -35.28 38.57
N ALA A 563 -19.90 -34.70 37.36
CA ALA A 563 -21.11 -34.48 36.58
C ALA A 563 -21.27 -35.59 35.54
N ARG A 564 -22.48 -36.16 35.44
CA ARG A 564 -22.87 -37.14 34.43
C ARG A 564 -24.20 -36.73 33.77
N GLU A 565 -24.53 -37.37 32.65
CA GLU A 565 -25.77 -37.09 31.90
C GLU A 565 -25.95 -35.61 31.58
N ILE A 566 -24.88 -34.94 31.20
CA ILE A 566 -24.92 -33.52 30.86
C ILE A 566 -25.70 -33.36 29.54
N THR A 567 -26.86 -32.75 29.61
CA THR A 567 -27.75 -32.58 28.47
C THR A 567 -28.09 -31.10 28.27
N PRO A 568 -27.63 -30.48 27.17
CA PRO A 568 -27.99 -29.11 26.85
C PRO A 568 -29.46 -29.04 26.36
N VAL A 569 -30.19 -28.05 26.85
CA VAL A 569 -31.55 -27.71 26.41
C VAL A 569 -31.50 -26.40 25.65
N ILE A 570 -31.62 -26.47 24.33
CA ILE A 570 -31.42 -25.34 23.40
C ILE A 570 -32.31 -24.15 23.80
N GLY A 571 -31.71 -22.98 23.96
CA GLY A 571 -32.39 -21.72 24.36
C GLY A 571 -32.77 -21.62 25.85
N HIS A 572 -32.43 -22.61 26.67
CA HIS A 572 -32.84 -22.66 28.09
C HIS A 572 -31.69 -22.81 29.06
N GLY A 573 -30.82 -23.78 28.87
CA GLY A 573 -29.72 -24.07 29.80
C GLY A 573 -29.20 -25.51 29.68
N ILE A 574 -28.65 -26.04 30.78
CA ILE A 574 -28.08 -27.40 30.89
C ILE A 574 -28.73 -28.16 32.06
N THR A 575 -28.99 -29.45 31.87
CA THR A 575 -29.35 -30.40 32.93
C THR A 575 -28.19 -31.38 33.12
N ALA A 576 -27.86 -31.72 34.34
CA ALA A 576 -26.89 -32.77 34.67
C ALA A 576 -27.14 -33.45 35.98
N LEU A 577 -26.61 -34.66 36.15
CA LEU A 577 -26.58 -35.40 37.38
C LEU A 577 -25.23 -35.17 38.07
N VAL A 578 -25.20 -34.44 39.20
CA VAL A 578 -23.99 -34.16 39.94
C VAL A 578 -24.07 -34.84 41.30
N ASN A 579 -23.13 -35.73 41.58
CA ASN A 579 -23.12 -36.55 42.80
C ASN A 579 -24.46 -37.26 43.12
N GLY A 580 -25.18 -37.69 42.04
CA GLY A 580 -26.47 -38.41 42.21
C GLY A 580 -27.69 -37.51 42.36
N VAL A 581 -27.55 -36.21 42.38
CA VAL A 581 -28.63 -35.21 42.38
C VAL A 581 -28.75 -34.55 41.01
N ARG A 582 -29.98 -34.39 40.51
CA ARG A 582 -30.24 -33.73 39.22
C ARG A 582 -30.33 -32.23 39.42
N TYR A 583 -29.47 -31.49 38.68
CA TYR A 583 -29.43 -30.03 38.68
C TYR A 583 -29.77 -29.50 37.32
N ARG A 584 -30.27 -28.26 37.29
CA ARG A 584 -30.56 -27.46 36.11
C ARG A 584 -29.86 -26.10 36.27
N ILE A 585 -29.14 -25.69 35.30
CA ILE A 585 -28.54 -24.34 35.23
C ILE A 585 -29.02 -23.63 33.97
N GLY A 586 -29.59 -22.43 34.10
CA GLY A 586 -30.14 -21.71 32.95
C GLY A 586 -30.94 -20.47 33.29
N SER A 587 -31.79 -20.01 32.33
CA SER A 587 -32.58 -18.80 32.46
C SER A 587 -33.68 -18.88 33.52
N ALA A 588 -34.04 -17.74 34.14
CA ALA A 588 -35.12 -17.66 35.13
C ALA A 588 -36.44 -18.23 34.61
N ARG A 589 -36.81 -17.89 33.36
CA ARG A 589 -38.03 -18.34 32.71
C ARG A 589 -38.13 -19.88 32.64
N TRP A 590 -37.02 -20.56 32.33
CA TRP A 590 -36.96 -22.02 32.23
C TRP A 590 -37.09 -22.71 33.59
N LEU A 591 -36.61 -22.03 34.63
CA LEU A 591 -36.71 -22.55 36.02
C LEU A 591 -38.00 -22.13 36.74
N GLY A 592 -38.93 -21.46 36.01
CA GLY A 592 -40.24 -21.06 36.57
C GLY A 592 -40.18 -19.84 37.48
N LEU A 593 -39.13 -19.04 37.39
CA LEU A 593 -39.02 -17.79 38.14
C LEU A 593 -39.68 -16.65 37.36
N ASP A 594 -40.26 -15.68 38.07
CA ASP A 594 -40.84 -14.48 37.47
C ASP A 594 -39.73 -13.55 36.94
N PRO A 595 -39.66 -13.30 35.63
CA PRO A 595 -38.66 -12.39 35.05
C PRO A 595 -38.76 -10.97 35.62
N ALA A 596 -39.89 -10.53 36.16
CA ALA A 596 -40.03 -9.23 36.80
C ALA A 596 -39.23 -9.06 38.09
N GLN A 597 -38.74 -10.16 38.66
CA GLN A 597 -37.84 -10.18 39.83
C GLN A 597 -36.36 -10.10 39.46
N GLU A 598 -36.02 -10.11 38.18
CA GLU A 598 -34.65 -9.93 37.69
C GLU A 598 -34.18 -8.47 37.85
N ARG A 599 -34.20 -7.93 39.05
CA ARG A 599 -33.59 -6.64 39.39
C ARG A 599 -32.09 -6.85 39.65
N GLY A 600 -31.25 -6.59 38.66
CA GLY A 600 -29.79 -6.69 38.82
C GLY A 600 -29.08 -6.34 37.55
N ARG A 601 -27.77 -6.01 37.65
CA ARG A 601 -26.90 -5.78 36.53
C ARG A 601 -26.63 -7.09 35.79
N GLY A 602 -26.61 -7.06 34.46
CA GLY A 602 -26.11 -8.14 33.60
C GLY A 602 -27.10 -9.30 33.35
N LEU A 603 -26.57 -10.38 32.77
CA LEU A 603 -27.28 -11.63 32.53
C LEU A 603 -27.32 -12.47 33.80
N ALA A 604 -28.53 -12.77 34.31
CA ALA A 604 -28.68 -13.66 35.44
C ALA A 604 -28.93 -15.09 35.00
N ILE A 605 -28.14 -16.03 35.53
CA ILE A 605 -28.35 -17.47 35.39
C ILE A 605 -28.60 -18.07 36.75
N TYR A 606 -29.45 -19.07 36.81
CA TYR A 606 -29.88 -19.71 38.06
C TYR A 606 -29.53 -21.18 38.07
N LEU A 607 -29.05 -21.65 39.19
CA LEU A 607 -28.89 -23.08 39.51
C LEU A 607 -30.06 -23.54 40.34
N ALA A 608 -30.69 -24.63 39.96
CA ALA A 608 -31.80 -25.25 40.72
C ALA A 608 -31.62 -26.77 40.77
N ASP A 609 -32.08 -27.37 41.85
CA ASP A 609 -32.37 -28.80 41.92
C ASP A 609 -33.83 -29.07 41.47
N GLU A 610 -34.38 -30.27 41.74
CA GLU A 610 -35.74 -30.63 41.40
C GLU A 610 -36.80 -29.90 42.24
N GLN A 611 -36.41 -29.30 43.40
CA GLN A 611 -37.33 -28.75 44.40
C GLN A 611 -37.22 -27.24 44.50
N LYS A 612 -36.03 -26.65 44.40
CA LYS A 612 -35.80 -25.22 44.67
C LYS A 612 -34.66 -24.63 43.88
N VAL A 613 -34.65 -23.31 43.77
CA VAL A 613 -33.51 -22.53 43.21
C VAL A 613 -32.45 -22.38 44.32
N LEU A 614 -31.21 -22.71 43.97
CA LEU A 614 -30.10 -22.76 44.89
C LEU A 614 -29.19 -21.56 44.84
N ALA A 615 -28.93 -21.07 43.64
CA ALA A 615 -28.05 -19.92 43.46
C ALA A 615 -28.43 -19.09 42.22
N ARG A 616 -28.02 -17.84 42.28
CA ARG A 616 -28.05 -16.88 41.19
C ARG A 616 -26.62 -16.49 40.85
N PHE A 617 -26.27 -16.53 39.55
CA PHE A 617 -25.01 -16.09 39.00
C PHE A 617 -25.26 -14.85 38.12
N ASN A 618 -24.64 -13.75 38.48
CA ASN A 618 -24.68 -12.54 37.65
C ASN A 618 -23.45 -12.55 36.73
N LEU A 619 -23.74 -12.47 35.47
CA LEU A 619 -22.74 -12.47 34.40
C LEU A 619 -22.74 -11.13 33.70
N GLU A 620 -21.59 -10.53 33.48
CA GLU A 620 -21.46 -9.25 32.81
C GLU A 620 -20.37 -9.31 31.72
N ASP A 621 -20.60 -8.58 30.65
CA ASP A 621 -19.59 -8.31 29.65
C ASP A 621 -18.76 -7.13 30.15
N THR A 622 -17.48 -7.34 30.39
CA THR A 622 -16.60 -6.38 31.07
C THR A 622 -16.22 -5.23 30.14
N LEU A 623 -16.37 -3.99 30.63
CA LEU A 623 -15.89 -2.81 29.90
C LEU A 623 -14.36 -2.84 29.75
N ARG A 624 -13.88 -2.44 28.56
CA ARG A 624 -12.44 -2.25 28.35
C ARG A 624 -11.93 -1.11 29.23
N PRO A 625 -10.74 -1.25 29.85
CA PRO A 625 -10.20 -0.24 30.77
C PRO A 625 -9.95 1.12 30.11
N ASP A 626 -9.66 1.13 28.81
CA ASP A 626 -9.38 2.32 28.00
C ASP A 626 -10.63 2.99 27.37
N ALA A 627 -11.79 2.31 27.38
CA ALA A 627 -13.01 2.80 26.74
C ALA A 627 -13.45 4.18 27.25
N ARG A 628 -13.43 4.39 28.57
CA ARG A 628 -13.82 5.67 29.18
C ARG A 628 -12.88 6.82 28.80
N ALA A 629 -11.58 6.55 28.81
CA ALA A 629 -10.56 7.53 28.43
C ALA A 629 -10.69 7.93 26.96
N LEU A 630 -10.94 6.94 26.10
CA LEU A 630 -11.18 7.17 24.66
C LEU A 630 -12.39 8.06 24.40
N ILE A 631 -13.54 7.76 25.01
CA ILE A 631 -14.75 8.57 24.83
C ILE A 631 -14.50 10.01 25.26
N ALA A 632 -13.91 10.20 26.43
CA ALA A 632 -13.56 11.53 26.93
C ALA A 632 -12.62 12.28 25.98
N ALA A 633 -11.62 11.60 25.42
CA ALA A 633 -10.68 12.19 24.47
C ALA A 633 -11.34 12.58 23.14
N PHE A 634 -12.24 11.77 22.60
CA PHE A 634 -12.98 12.12 21.38
C PHE A 634 -13.95 13.30 21.60
N LYS A 635 -14.62 13.34 22.73
CA LYS A 635 -15.45 14.51 23.12
C LYS A 635 -14.61 15.77 23.25
N ALA A 636 -13.45 15.70 23.91
CA ALA A 636 -12.52 16.82 24.00
C ALA A 636 -12.00 17.27 22.62
N ALA A 637 -11.92 16.35 21.68
CA ALA A 637 -11.55 16.63 20.28
C ALA A 637 -12.74 17.12 19.42
N GLY A 638 -13.92 17.35 20.03
CA GLY A 638 -15.11 17.91 19.38
C GLY A 638 -15.93 16.91 18.55
N LEU A 639 -15.72 15.58 18.74
CA LEU A 639 -16.55 14.56 18.07
C LEU A 639 -17.77 14.24 18.94
N GLN A 640 -18.89 14.00 18.27
CA GLN A 640 -20.04 13.37 18.90
C GLN A 640 -19.82 11.87 19.02
N THR A 641 -20.09 11.33 20.21
CA THR A 641 -19.87 9.92 20.54
C THR A 641 -21.22 9.20 20.61
N THR A 642 -21.37 8.15 19.82
CA THR A 642 -22.59 7.35 19.73
C THR A 642 -22.29 5.88 19.98
N VAL A 643 -23.12 5.23 20.81
CA VAL A 643 -23.10 3.78 20.96
C VAL A 643 -24.31 3.19 20.23
N LEU A 644 -24.05 2.25 19.30
CA LEU A 644 -25.09 1.47 18.62
C LEU A 644 -25.04 0.02 19.13
N THR A 645 -26.15 -0.48 19.65
CA THR A 645 -26.19 -1.86 20.15
C THR A 645 -27.51 -2.55 19.86
N GLY A 646 -27.43 -3.85 19.56
CA GLY A 646 -28.62 -4.72 19.50
C GLY A 646 -29.19 -5.06 20.88
N ASP A 647 -28.44 -4.79 21.95
CA ASP A 647 -28.86 -5.01 23.33
C ASP A 647 -29.89 -3.96 23.75
N SER A 648 -31.08 -4.41 24.13
CA SER A 648 -32.17 -3.57 24.64
C SER A 648 -32.20 -3.47 26.17
N SER A 649 -31.27 -4.10 26.86
CA SER A 649 -31.24 -4.18 28.32
C SER A 649 -30.93 -2.85 29.00
N LEU A 650 -31.23 -2.77 30.30
CA LEU A 650 -30.86 -1.63 31.13
C LEU A 650 -29.34 -1.48 31.29
N GLN A 651 -28.59 -2.57 31.11
CA GLN A 651 -27.14 -2.56 31.17
C GLN A 651 -26.53 -1.65 30.07
N ALA A 652 -27.14 -1.60 28.89
CA ALA A 652 -26.71 -0.67 27.84
C ALA A 652 -26.83 0.81 28.26
N ASP A 653 -27.91 1.16 28.97
CA ASP A 653 -28.11 2.52 29.52
C ASP A 653 -27.07 2.85 30.60
N GLU A 654 -26.73 1.89 31.47
CA GLU A 654 -25.73 2.06 32.54
C GLU A 654 -24.33 2.27 31.95
N ILE A 655 -23.92 1.42 31.00
CA ILE A 655 -22.66 1.54 30.29
C ILE A 655 -22.55 2.88 29.57
N ALA A 656 -23.58 3.29 28.86
CA ALA A 656 -23.61 4.57 28.15
C ALA A 656 -23.47 5.76 29.11
N ARG A 657 -24.10 5.68 30.28
CA ARG A 657 -24.02 6.71 31.32
C ARG A 657 -22.66 6.72 32.00
N GLU A 658 -22.09 5.54 32.27
CA GLU A 658 -20.74 5.39 32.85
C GLU A 658 -19.64 5.93 31.91
N LEU A 659 -19.75 5.64 30.63
CA LEU A 659 -18.83 6.13 29.59
C LEU A 659 -19.08 7.63 29.25
N GLY A 660 -20.29 8.14 29.57
CA GLY A 660 -20.66 9.52 29.26
C GLY A 660 -20.79 9.80 27.77
N VAL A 661 -21.30 8.84 26.98
CA VAL A 661 -21.53 9.02 25.53
C VAL A 661 -22.64 10.06 25.26
N ASP A 662 -22.61 10.71 24.11
CA ASP A 662 -23.61 11.73 23.77
C ASP A 662 -24.92 11.12 23.31
N GLU A 663 -24.90 9.96 22.69
CA GLU A 663 -26.09 9.28 22.15
C GLU A 663 -25.97 7.76 22.34
N LEU A 664 -27.06 7.16 22.75
CA LEU A 664 -27.23 5.70 22.83
C LEU A 664 -28.42 5.28 21.96
N VAL A 665 -28.18 4.38 21.02
CA VAL A 665 -29.21 3.74 20.20
C VAL A 665 -29.19 2.25 20.45
N LYS A 666 -30.22 1.74 21.13
CA LYS A 666 -30.30 0.36 21.61
C LYS A 666 -31.41 -0.43 20.92
N GLY A 667 -31.28 -1.76 20.94
CA GLY A 667 -32.28 -2.67 20.38
C GLY A 667 -32.36 -2.63 18.85
N VAL A 668 -31.29 -2.24 18.18
CA VAL A 668 -31.27 -2.10 16.70
C VAL A 668 -30.69 -3.34 16.03
N SER A 669 -31.38 -3.80 14.98
CA SER A 669 -30.85 -4.86 14.09
C SER A 669 -29.65 -4.36 13.27
N PRO A 670 -28.86 -5.26 12.66
CA PRO A 670 -27.77 -4.84 11.75
C PRO A 670 -28.20 -3.87 10.66
N ASP A 671 -29.35 -4.11 10.03
CA ASP A 671 -29.92 -3.18 9.02
C ASP A 671 -30.32 -1.84 9.66
N GLY A 672 -30.85 -1.86 10.89
CA GLY A 672 -31.18 -0.66 11.65
C GLY A 672 -29.95 0.18 11.99
N LYS A 673 -28.82 -0.45 12.30
CA LYS A 673 -27.54 0.24 12.52
C LYS A 673 -27.08 0.95 11.24
N LEU A 674 -27.16 0.27 10.08
CA LEU A 674 -26.81 0.86 8.79
C LEU A 674 -27.74 2.02 8.43
N ALA A 675 -29.06 1.86 8.64
CA ALA A 675 -30.04 2.91 8.40
C ALA A 675 -29.78 4.15 9.27
N TYR A 676 -29.38 3.96 10.54
CA TYR A 676 -28.98 5.05 11.42
C TYR A 676 -27.77 5.83 10.84
N LEU A 677 -26.70 5.12 10.42
CA LEU A 677 -25.54 5.77 9.81
C LEU A 677 -25.93 6.58 8.57
N LYS A 678 -26.72 5.99 7.67
CA LYS A 678 -27.15 6.66 6.44
C LYS A 678 -28.04 7.89 6.71
N ALA A 679 -28.87 7.84 7.75
CA ALA A 679 -29.65 9.00 8.18
C ALA A 679 -28.77 10.13 8.71
N ARG A 680 -27.68 9.81 9.43
CA ARG A 680 -26.72 10.80 9.92
C ARG A 680 -25.88 11.38 8.78
N GLU A 681 -25.45 10.54 7.84
CA GLU A 681 -24.74 10.99 6.61
C GLU A 681 -25.61 11.98 5.80
N ALA A 682 -26.91 11.71 5.67
CA ALA A 682 -27.84 12.61 4.98
C ALA A 682 -27.99 13.97 5.70
N GLN A 683 -27.67 14.05 7.00
CA GLN A 683 -27.62 15.28 7.78
C GLN A 683 -26.26 16.00 7.70
N GLY A 684 -25.29 15.42 6.98
CA GLY A 684 -23.95 15.98 6.80
C GLY A 684 -22.91 15.48 7.81
N ASP A 685 -23.22 14.47 8.63
CA ASP A 685 -22.24 13.87 9.53
C ASP A 685 -21.22 13.03 8.74
N ILE A 686 -19.97 13.15 9.13
CA ILE A 686 -18.86 12.28 8.66
C ILE A 686 -18.53 11.34 9.81
N SER A 687 -18.93 10.07 9.65
CA SER A 687 -18.91 9.08 10.73
C SER A 687 -17.74 8.13 10.61
N ILE A 688 -17.10 7.82 11.77
CA ILE A 688 -16.20 6.69 11.95
C ILE A 688 -16.98 5.60 12.66
N MET A 689 -16.98 4.36 12.14
CA MET A 689 -17.60 3.21 12.79
C MET A 689 -16.52 2.26 13.34
N VAL A 690 -16.74 1.80 14.59
CA VAL A 690 -15.88 0.79 15.23
C VAL A 690 -16.74 -0.39 15.65
N GLY A 691 -16.35 -1.61 15.25
CA GLY A 691 -17.09 -2.84 15.54
C GLY A 691 -16.21 -4.08 15.45
N ASP A 692 -16.73 -5.22 15.92
CA ASP A 692 -16.00 -6.49 15.96
C ASP A 692 -16.76 -7.68 15.35
N GLY A 693 -18.08 -7.60 15.26
CA GLY A 693 -18.96 -8.73 14.99
C GLY A 693 -19.34 -8.95 13.53
N ILE A 694 -19.89 -10.15 13.26
CA ILE A 694 -20.53 -10.48 11.97
C ILE A 694 -21.68 -9.52 11.68
N ASN A 695 -22.41 -9.14 12.73
CA ASN A 695 -23.57 -8.26 12.66
C ASN A 695 -23.20 -6.82 12.24
N ASP A 696 -21.94 -6.42 12.40
CA ASP A 696 -21.46 -5.08 12.08
C ASP A 696 -20.88 -4.97 10.67
N ALA A 697 -20.64 -6.07 9.99
CA ALA A 697 -20.03 -6.08 8.67
C ALA A 697 -20.74 -5.16 7.65
N PRO A 698 -22.08 -5.13 7.54
CA PRO A 698 -22.77 -4.19 6.65
C PRO A 698 -22.61 -2.72 7.09
N VAL A 699 -22.56 -2.48 8.39
CA VAL A 699 -22.42 -1.13 8.97
C VAL A 699 -21.00 -0.62 8.79
N LEU A 700 -19.98 -1.47 9.00
CA LEU A 700 -18.56 -1.18 8.74
C LEU A 700 -18.34 -0.85 7.27
N ALA A 701 -18.91 -1.63 6.35
CA ALA A 701 -18.81 -1.37 4.92
C ALA A 701 -19.53 -0.10 4.46
N GLY A 702 -20.56 0.33 5.20
CA GLY A 702 -21.40 1.50 4.89
C GLY A 702 -20.94 2.82 5.50
N ALA A 703 -20.00 2.82 6.43
CA ALA A 703 -19.49 4.04 7.08
C ALA A 703 -18.50 4.82 6.17
N HIS A 704 -18.26 6.10 6.48
CA HIS A 704 -17.23 6.88 5.80
C HIS A 704 -15.81 6.35 6.06
N ALA A 705 -15.54 5.89 7.28
CA ALA A 705 -14.38 5.10 7.63
C ALA A 705 -14.76 4.12 8.73
N SER A 706 -14.16 2.92 8.70
CA SER A 706 -14.47 1.88 9.66
C SER A 706 -13.24 1.17 10.20
N PHE A 707 -13.35 0.76 11.46
CA PHE A 707 -12.31 0.03 12.18
C PHE A 707 -12.87 -1.27 12.74
N ALA A 708 -12.21 -2.39 12.44
CA ALA A 708 -12.48 -3.67 13.07
C ALA A 708 -11.51 -3.90 14.23
N MET A 709 -12.02 -4.51 15.33
CA MET A 709 -11.21 -4.90 16.46
C MET A 709 -10.31 -6.11 16.13
N ALA A 710 -9.21 -6.29 16.88
CA ALA A 710 -8.29 -7.42 16.72
C ALA A 710 -8.98 -8.78 16.91
N GLY A 711 -9.80 -8.90 17.96
CA GLY A 711 -10.63 -10.08 18.27
C GLY A 711 -11.82 -10.28 17.34
N GLY A 712 -12.13 -9.30 16.45
CA GLY A 712 -13.28 -9.34 15.57
C GLY A 712 -13.25 -10.48 14.54
N THR A 713 -14.43 -10.82 14.03
CA THR A 713 -14.59 -11.89 13.04
C THR A 713 -13.91 -11.54 11.70
N ASP A 714 -13.55 -12.55 10.92
CA ASP A 714 -12.94 -12.35 9.61
C ASP A 714 -13.84 -11.56 8.67
N LEU A 715 -15.16 -11.72 8.79
CA LEU A 715 -16.13 -10.95 8.01
C LEU A 715 -16.09 -9.46 8.37
N ALA A 716 -16.02 -9.12 9.66
CA ALA A 716 -15.86 -7.74 10.11
C ALA A 716 -14.53 -7.14 9.63
N LYS A 717 -13.43 -7.88 9.79
CA LYS A 717 -12.09 -7.48 9.33
C LYS A 717 -12.06 -7.26 7.81
N ASN A 718 -12.76 -8.12 7.05
CA ASN A 718 -12.84 -7.98 5.59
C ASN A 718 -13.74 -6.83 5.13
N SER A 719 -14.66 -6.39 5.94
CA SER A 719 -15.60 -5.29 5.63
C SER A 719 -15.07 -3.92 6.06
N ALA A 720 -14.19 -3.87 7.07
CA ALA A 720 -13.65 -2.63 7.61
C ALA A 720 -12.57 -2.02 6.71
N ASP A 721 -12.40 -0.70 6.80
CA ASP A 721 -11.37 0.06 6.10
C ASP A 721 -10.02 0.07 6.82
N ALA A 722 -10.03 -0.20 8.13
CA ALA A 722 -8.85 -0.37 8.97
C ALA A 722 -9.08 -1.45 10.03
N ILE A 723 -7.99 -2.05 10.52
CA ILE A 723 -8.03 -3.09 11.54
C ILE A 723 -7.10 -2.68 12.69
N LEU A 724 -7.58 -2.75 13.90
CA LEU A 724 -6.76 -2.70 15.11
C LEU A 724 -6.12 -4.07 15.29
N LEU A 725 -4.80 -4.15 15.40
CA LEU A 725 -4.07 -5.42 15.55
C LEU A 725 -3.98 -5.86 17.02
N ALA A 726 -4.14 -4.91 17.94
CA ALA A 726 -4.28 -5.12 19.38
C ALA A 726 -5.66 -4.71 19.88
N ASP A 727 -6.07 -5.24 21.01
CA ASP A 727 -7.34 -4.91 21.66
C ASP A 727 -7.25 -3.61 22.49
N ASP A 728 -6.57 -2.61 21.96
CA ASP A 728 -6.32 -1.30 22.57
C ASP A 728 -7.04 -0.19 21.76
N LEU A 729 -8.13 0.32 22.32
CA LEU A 729 -8.93 1.38 21.70
C LEU A 729 -8.21 2.73 21.66
N SER A 730 -7.20 2.96 22.52
CA SER A 730 -6.42 4.22 22.51
C SER A 730 -5.74 4.49 21.17
N ARG A 731 -5.45 3.43 20.39
CA ARG A 731 -4.88 3.50 19.06
C ARG A 731 -5.73 4.29 18.06
N LEU A 732 -7.06 4.33 18.26
CA LEU A 732 -7.95 5.14 17.42
C LEU A 732 -7.66 6.64 17.56
N LEU A 733 -7.35 7.08 18.77
CA LEU A 733 -6.97 8.48 19.02
C LEU A 733 -5.60 8.79 18.38
N GLU A 734 -4.63 7.88 18.54
CA GLU A 734 -3.32 8.00 17.91
C GLU A 734 -3.43 8.09 16.38
N ALA A 735 -4.30 7.24 15.77
CA ALA A 735 -4.57 7.30 14.34
C ALA A 735 -5.10 8.66 13.90
N ARG A 736 -6.03 9.25 14.66
CA ARG A 736 -6.56 10.58 14.36
C ARG A 736 -5.49 11.67 14.48
N VAL A 737 -4.70 11.67 15.54
CA VAL A 737 -3.60 12.63 15.73
C VAL A 737 -2.61 12.54 14.57
N LEU A 738 -2.23 11.32 14.18
CA LEU A 738 -1.33 11.12 13.04
C LEU A 738 -1.94 11.56 11.72
N ALA A 739 -3.23 11.30 11.49
CA ALA A 739 -3.95 11.76 10.31
C ALA A 739 -3.95 13.30 10.20
N MET A 740 -4.23 14.00 11.30
CA MET A 740 -4.17 15.48 11.35
C MET A 740 -2.76 15.99 11.07
N ARG A 741 -1.74 15.34 11.64
CA ARG A 741 -0.32 15.67 11.41
C ARG A 741 0.07 15.41 9.95
N THR A 742 -0.41 14.33 9.36
CA THR A 742 -0.18 13.99 7.95
C THR A 742 -0.77 15.05 7.04
N ARG A 743 -2.03 15.47 7.27
CA ARG A 743 -2.67 16.54 6.51
C ARG A 743 -1.89 17.85 6.62
N LYS A 744 -1.43 18.21 7.82
CA LYS A 744 -0.61 19.42 8.04
C LYS A 744 0.67 19.38 7.20
N ILE A 745 1.40 18.25 7.21
CA ILE A 745 2.63 18.08 6.46
C ILE A 745 2.37 18.13 4.94
N ILE A 746 1.27 17.54 4.46
CA ILE A 746 0.88 17.65 3.04
C ILE A 746 0.64 19.12 2.66
N ILE A 747 -0.05 19.88 3.49
CA ILE A 747 -0.29 21.32 3.25
C ILE A 747 1.02 22.11 3.29
N GLU A 748 1.92 21.84 4.24
CA GLU A 748 3.25 22.45 4.31
C GLU A 748 4.05 22.19 3.03
N ASN A 749 4.02 20.94 2.54
CA ASN A 749 4.70 20.55 1.30
C ASN A 749 4.12 21.26 0.07
N PHE A 750 2.81 21.41 0.00
CA PHE A 750 2.15 22.16 -1.09
C PHE A 750 2.50 23.64 -1.02
N ALA A 751 2.41 24.24 0.16
CA ALA A 751 2.75 25.65 0.36
C ALA A 751 4.22 25.93 -0.02
N TRP A 752 5.13 25.05 0.37
CA TRP A 752 6.54 25.11 -0.02
C TRP A 752 6.71 25.03 -1.54
N SER A 753 6.11 24.01 -2.18
CA SER A 753 6.25 23.76 -3.61
C SER A 753 5.70 24.91 -4.46
N ILE A 754 4.53 25.43 -4.10
CA ILE A 754 3.91 26.58 -4.77
C ILE A 754 4.73 27.85 -4.52
N GLY A 755 5.13 28.09 -3.27
CA GLY A 755 5.92 29.27 -2.88
C GLY A 755 7.27 29.30 -3.59
N TYR A 756 7.96 28.16 -3.70
CA TYR A 756 9.21 28.02 -4.45
C TYR A 756 9.01 28.42 -5.92
N ASN A 757 8.01 27.84 -6.58
CA ASN A 757 7.74 28.13 -8.00
C ASN A 757 7.35 29.60 -8.22
N LEU A 758 6.55 30.18 -7.34
CA LEU A 758 6.12 31.59 -7.41
C LEU A 758 7.30 32.57 -7.28
N LEU A 759 8.31 32.21 -6.49
CA LEU A 759 9.50 33.02 -6.29
C LEU A 759 10.51 32.84 -7.42
N VAL A 760 10.74 31.62 -7.85
CA VAL A 760 11.80 31.27 -8.81
C VAL A 760 11.41 31.59 -10.24
N LEU A 761 10.13 31.44 -10.63
CA LEU A 761 9.65 31.74 -11.99
C LEU A 761 9.90 33.19 -12.42
N PRO A 762 9.58 34.23 -11.67
CA PRO A 762 9.91 35.61 -12.05
C PRO A 762 11.42 35.86 -12.17
N LEU A 763 12.23 35.33 -11.24
CA LEU A 763 13.68 35.45 -11.27
C LEU A 763 14.27 34.80 -12.53
N ALA A 764 13.77 33.61 -12.92
CA ALA A 764 14.16 32.97 -14.15
C ALA A 764 13.71 33.78 -15.37
N ALA A 765 12.46 34.28 -15.39
CA ALA A 765 11.93 35.09 -16.51
C ALA A 765 12.64 36.44 -16.70
N CYS A 766 13.16 37.02 -15.60
CA CYS A 766 13.98 38.23 -15.68
C CYS A 766 15.44 37.99 -16.10
N GLY A 767 15.85 36.73 -16.31
CA GLY A 767 17.22 36.37 -16.68
C GLY A 767 18.24 36.41 -15.56
N TRP A 768 17.78 36.53 -14.30
CA TRP A 768 18.67 36.57 -13.12
C TRP A 768 19.09 35.19 -12.62
N LEU A 769 18.41 34.14 -13.08
CA LEU A 769 18.67 32.76 -12.65
C LEU A 769 19.17 31.91 -13.81
N PRO A 770 20.42 31.46 -13.81
CA PRO A 770 20.92 30.55 -14.86
C PRO A 770 20.29 29.16 -14.76
N PRO A 771 20.16 28.41 -15.87
CA PRO A 771 19.47 27.12 -15.91
C PRO A 771 20.00 26.07 -14.94
N TYR A 772 21.31 26.02 -14.68
CA TYR A 772 21.91 25.05 -13.78
C TYR A 772 21.58 25.32 -12.31
N LEU A 773 21.49 26.58 -11.88
CA LEU A 773 21.04 26.93 -10.53
C LEU A 773 19.54 26.66 -10.37
N ALA A 774 18.74 26.86 -11.42
CA ALA A 774 17.34 26.50 -11.45
C ALA A 774 17.17 24.98 -11.22
N ALA A 775 17.96 24.14 -11.89
CA ALA A 775 17.94 22.67 -11.71
C ALA A 775 18.37 22.24 -10.31
N ALA A 776 19.41 22.84 -9.76
CA ALA A 776 19.86 22.58 -8.39
C ALA A 776 18.78 22.95 -7.37
N GLY A 777 18.16 24.12 -7.49
CA GLY A 777 17.09 24.57 -6.63
C GLY A 777 15.85 23.66 -6.68
N MET A 778 15.45 23.21 -7.87
CA MET A 778 14.37 22.25 -8.06
C MET A 778 14.64 20.92 -7.35
N SER A 779 15.86 20.39 -7.46
CA SER A 779 16.28 19.15 -6.82
C SER A 779 16.26 19.28 -5.30
N LEU A 780 16.73 20.41 -4.77
CA LEU A 780 16.70 20.74 -3.35
C LEU A 780 15.26 20.86 -2.84
N SER A 781 14.38 21.51 -3.59
CA SER A 781 12.96 21.66 -3.24
C SER A 781 12.28 20.28 -3.10
N SER A 782 12.52 19.35 -4.03
CA SER A 782 11.99 17.99 -3.96
C SER A 782 12.53 17.23 -2.74
N LEU A 783 13.81 17.39 -2.42
CA LEU A 783 14.43 16.77 -1.25
C LEU A 783 13.83 17.28 0.06
N ILE A 784 13.55 18.58 0.17
CA ILE A 784 12.90 19.20 1.33
C ILE A 784 11.52 18.58 1.56
N VAL A 785 10.69 18.45 0.52
CA VAL A 785 9.36 17.86 0.59
C VAL A 785 9.41 16.42 1.09
N VAL A 786 10.32 15.60 0.56
CA VAL A 786 10.48 14.21 1.01
C VAL A 786 10.96 14.14 2.45
N THR A 787 11.96 14.96 2.81
CA THR A 787 12.49 14.99 4.18
C THR A 787 11.44 15.46 5.19
N ASN A 788 10.61 16.45 4.83
CA ASN A 788 9.49 16.89 5.65
C ASN A 788 8.46 15.76 5.85
N SER A 789 8.15 15.02 4.80
CA SER A 789 7.25 13.86 4.88
C SER A 789 7.78 12.75 5.80
N MET A 790 9.10 12.54 5.84
CA MET A 790 9.73 11.54 6.73
C MET A 790 9.59 11.87 8.23
N ARG A 791 9.19 13.09 8.62
CA ARG A 791 8.86 13.44 10.02
C ARG A 791 7.67 12.63 10.55
N LEU A 792 6.86 12.04 9.67
CA LEU A 792 5.76 11.14 10.03
C LEU A 792 6.24 9.74 10.45
N ASN A 793 7.48 9.38 10.19
CA ASN A 793 8.05 8.10 10.62
C ASN A 793 8.53 8.11 12.09
N ARG A 794 8.54 9.28 12.72
CA ARG A 794 8.87 9.49 14.14
C ARG A 794 7.55 9.57 14.92
#